data_70516caed7f1a91c940f39a2d1e8bd4d
#
_entry.id   70516caed7f1a91c940f39a2d1e8bd4d
#
_cell.length_a   1.000
_cell.length_b   1.000
_cell.length_c   1.000
_cell.angle_alpha   90.00
_cell.angle_beta   90.00
_cell.angle_gamma   90.00
#
_symmetry.space_group_name_H-M   'P 1'
#
loop_
_entity.id
_entity.type
_entity.pdbx_description
1 polymer ?
#
loop_
_entity_poly.entity_id
_entity_poly.type
_entity_poly.pdbx_seq_one_letter_code
_entity_poly.pdbx_strand_id
1 'polypeptide(L)'
;MEAKNKEVIGNITLNYDYYSGNDLYSEGEAEDVLLDLVTRYSESDYEHVIQNSKSWNIMYHLCHIRENIITWLPISKSAEVLEIGAGCGAVTGGFAKLAGHVDCIELSKKRSIINATRHREFGNIDIYVGNYTDIEKNLTKQYDYVSLIGVLEYAGSYIDAKEPYKELLRSALSHLKPDGKLIIGIENKYGLKYFAGCKEDHTGEYFDGIEGYKGSDKVRTFSNNTLKYMISELGYKSKFYYPYPDYKLPHTIYSDEMLPSEGELNTNLRNFDNDRVVLFDETKAFDSMLDEGIFEFFSNSFLVLVSKDELIDSLPILPIYAKYANERKADKRVVTLLYKHKDGRKSVFKCAGNNSSNKHIRAIVDNYSRMVIHGKGKGKFRANKCRLIEGKEPVPLVAGATSKSIDVIEFEYLDGKSMESYLFELYENGQYEKIEELICEYITEIMNITGKCPFVQTAKFEEIFGDHKFDSSYTGVAGSDFDIIFSNIIFDKVKGPEGEWNLLDYEWCFDFPIPDKFLAFRGLYYYFEFTNKCLKEYYEAQGINVYNKFGFSDEEVKAFIDMEHRFQVYVIGGVASLEVLHAIMPTSTVYLDSVLRESNALKNLNNPKLYFSYGEGYDDEHRIYIIPKVYGSRVEMDIPLASNMRGVRIDPTEYDSVVSINDMYFVSNSGEIKHIDEYLMNGYMMGKSTIVYNTNDPQIIIENIEHGMETLHVSYDVSMFLPNVFEDITRIARSKQEFEYSEPGFKDKVLMKLHLKKRPEPLPEGYHYNVIKK
;
A
#
# COMPACT_ATOMS: atom_id res chain seq x y z
N MET A 1 -32.17 -42.32 11.18
CA MET A 1 -30.71 -42.20 11.49
C MET A 1 -30.35 -40.73 11.34
N GLU A 2 -30.47 -40.02 12.45
CA GLU A 2 -30.41 -38.56 12.45
C GLU A 2 -29.14 -38.09 13.17
N ALA A 3 -28.50 -37.08 12.60
CA ALA A 3 -27.65 -36.10 13.28
C ALA A 3 -26.38 -36.59 13.98
N LYS A 4 -25.60 -37.52 13.40
CA LYS A 4 -24.28 -37.86 13.98
C LYS A 4 -23.14 -36.98 13.51
N ASN A 5 -23.31 -36.18 12.44
CA ASN A 5 -22.24 -35.40 11.82
C ASN A 5 -22.56 -33.89 11.72
N LYS A 6 -23.41 -33.37 12.62
CA LYS A 6 -23.73 -31.94 12.66
C LYS A 6 -23.35 -31.33 14.00
N GLU A 7 -22.83 -30.14 13.97
CA GLU A 7 -22.51 -29.29 15.13
C GLU A 7 -23.24 -27.95 14.97
N VAL A 8 -23.68 -27.34 16.07
CA VAL A 8 -24.34 -26.05 16.07
C VAL A 8 -23.52 -25.08 16.90
N ILE A 9 -23.11 -23.98 16.32
CA ILE A 9 -22.40 -22.89 16.97
C ILE A 9 -23.25 -21.61 16.88
N GLY A 10 -23.84 -21.17 17.99
CA GLY A 10 -24.82 -20.11 17.97
C GLY A 10 -26.07 -20.56 17.17
N ASN A 11 -26.37 -19.81 16.11
CA ASN A 11 -27.49 -20.13 15.20
C ASN A 11 -27.02 -20.82 13.90
N ILE A 12 -25.75 -21.15 13.77
CA ILE A 12 -25.15 -21.70 12.55
C ILE A 12 -24.97 -23.20 12.67
N THR A 13 -25.38 -23.95 11.63
CA THR A 13 -25.18 -25.38 11.53
C THR A 13 -23.94 -25.71 10.70
N LEU A 14 -23.03 -26.51 11.26
CA LEU A 14 -21.92 -27.12 10.53
C LEU A 14 -22.25 -28.56 10.21
N ASN A 15 -22.17 -28.94 8.94
CA ASN A 15 -22.39 -30.28 8.45
C ASN A 15 -21.08 -30.95 8.06
N TYR A 16 -20.70 -32.03 8.75
CA TYR A 16 -19.44 -32.79 8.55
C TYR A 16 -19.62 -34.06 7.73
N ASP A 17 -20.73 -34.26 7.03
CA ASP A 17 -21.00 -35.51 6.26
C ASP A 17 -19.91 -35.77 5.20
N TYR A 18 -19.24 -34.75 4.74
CA TYR A 18 -18.16 -34.79 3.72
C TYR A 18 -16.76 -34.49 4.28
N TYR A 19 -16.61 -34.35 5.58
CA TYR A 19 -15.32 -34.07 6.18
C TYR A 19 -14.44 -35.33 6.23
N SER A 20 -13.27 -35.28 5.64
CA SER A 20 -12.35 -36.42 5.52
C SER A 20 -11.71 -36.87 6.86
N GLY A 21 -11.88 -36.10 7.93
CA GLY A 21 -11.24 -36.32 9.22
C GLY A 21 -9.88 -35.62 9.40
N ASN A 22 -9.34 -35.01 8.35
CA ASN A 22 -8.11 -34.24 8.38
C ASN A 22 -8.33 -32.88 7.72
N ASP A 23 -7.75 -31.82 8.30
CA ASP A 23 -7.70 -30.51 7.65
C ASP A 23 -6.60 -30.53 6.57
N LEU A 24 -7.05 -30.49 5.31
CA LEU A 24 -6.15 -30.53 4.14
C LEU A 24 -5.54 -29.14 3.82
N TYR A 25 -6.04 -28.10 4.44
CA TYR A 25 -5.58 -26.72 4.29
C TYR A 25 -5.62 -26.03 5.64
N SER A 26 -4.48 -25.54 6.15
CA SER A 26 -4.40 -24.83 7.41
C SER A 26 -3.18 -23.90 7.42
N GLU A 27 -3.33 -22.72 8.02
CA GLU A 27 -2.26 -21.78 8.33
C GLU A 27 -1.68 -21.99 9.74
N GLY A 28 -2.00 -23.12 10.37
CA GLY A 28 -1.42 -23.52 11.64
C GLY A 28 -1.84 -22.65 12.83
N GLU A 29 -0.83 -22.08 13.53
CA GLU A 29 -1.05 -21.29 14.76
C GLU A 29 -1.84 -20.00 14.51
N ALA A 30 -1.78 -19.43 13.30
CA ALA A 30 -2.53 -18.21 12.96
C ALA A 30 -4.04 -18.42 13.09
N GLU A 31 -4.54 -19.59 12.74
CA GLU A 31 -5.97 -19.94 12.87
C GLU A 31 -6.37 -20.16 14.34
N ASP A 32 -5.45 -20.62 15.22
CA ASP A 32 -5.72 -20.72 16.66
C ASP A 32 -5.89 -19.33 17.27
N VAL A 33 -5.04 -18.39 16.89
CA VAL A 33 -5.14 -16.99 17.31
C VAL A 33 -6.45 -16.37 16.81
N LEU A 34 -6.81 -16.61 15.54
CA LEU A 34 -8.09 -16.11 14.99
C LEU A 34 -9.30 -16.67 15.73
N LEU A 35 -9.32 -17.97 16.04
CA LEU A 35 -10.41 -18.58 16.80
C LEU A 35 -10.56 -17.98 18.20
N ASP A 36 -9.47 -17.77 18.89
CA ASP A 36 -9.47 -17.10 20.18
C ASP A 36 -10.01 -15.66 20.08
N LEU A 37 -9.57 -14.90 19.07
CA LEU A 37 -10.02 -13.53 18.85
C LEU A 37 -11.53 -13.46 18.55
N VAL A 38 -12.08 -14.25 17.62
CA VAL A 38 -13.51 -14.22 17.30
C VAL A 38 -14.40 -14.78 18.41
N THR A 39 -13.81 -15.54 19.34
CA THR A 39 -14.50 -16.01 20.55
C THR A 39 -14.64 -14.89 21.57
N ARG A 40 -13.60 -14.07 21.77
CA ARG A 40 -13.53 -13.03 22.80
C ARG A 40 -14.09 -11.68 22.36
N TYR A 41 -13.95 -11.33 21.09
CA TYR A 41 -14.28 -10.02 20.54
C TYR A 41 -15.46 -10.09 19.57
N SER A 42 -16.21 -9.00 19.49
CA SER A 42 -17.29 -8.82 18.51
C SER A 42 -16.78 -8.07 17.27
N GLU A 43 -17.58 -8.04 16.19
CA GLU A 43 -17.23 -7.34 14.95
C GLU A 43 -16.88 -5.84 15.18
N SER A 44 -17.54 -5.19 16.16
CA SER A 44 -17.26 -3.80 16.52
C SER A 44 -15.86 -3.56 17.11
N ASP A 45 -15.21 -4.61 17.62
CA ASP A 45 -13.90 -4.51 18.28
C ASP A 45 -12.75 -4.82 17.29
N TYR A 46 -13.06 -5.37 16.11
CA TYR A 46 -12.04 -5.88 15.18
C TYR A 46 -11.06 -4.82 14.68
N GLU A 47 -11.48 -3.57 14.50
CA GLU A 47 -10.56 -2.49 14.11
C GLU A 47 -9.44 -2.30 15.14
N HIS A 48 -9.80 -2.31 16.43
CA HIS A 48 -8.83 -2.21 17.51
C HIS A 48 -7.92 -3.46 17.59
N VAL A 49 -8.50 -4.65 17.39
CA VAL A 49 -7.75 -5.92 17.36
C VAL A 49 -6.71 -5.90 16.23
N ILE A 50 -7.09 -5.47 15.03
CA ILE A 50 -6.20 -5.39 13.86
C ILE A 50 -5.04 -4.42 14.10
N GLN A 51 -5.31 -3.21 14.60
CA GLN A 51 -4.28 -2.20 14.90
C GLN A 51 -3.24 -2.71 15.90
N ASN A 52 -3.66 -3.48 16.90
CA ASN A 52 -2.76 -3.99 17.94
C ASN A 52 -2.01 -5.26 17.52
N SER A 53 -2.57 -6.07 16.64
CA SER A 53 -1.99 -7.35 16.25
C SER A 53 -0.79 -7.20 15.32
N LYS A 54 -0.74 -6.17 14.48
CA LYS A 54 0.29 -5.96 13.45
C LYS A 54 0.49 -7.20 12.57
N SER A 55 -0.59 -7.93 12.27
CA SER A 55 -0.57 -9.20 11.56
C SER A 55 -1.46 -9.14 10.33
N TRP A 56 -0.88 -9.46 9.17
CA TRP A 56 -1.61 -9.57 7.92
C TRP A 56 -2.76 -10.60 8.00
N ASN A 57 -2.51 -11.79 8.56
CA ASN A 57 -3.53 -12.82 8.67
C ASN A 57 -4.74 -12.34 9.47
N ILE A 58 -4.53 -11.64 10.59
CA ILE A 58 -5.62 -11.08 11.39
C ILE A 58 -6.36 -9.99 10.61
N MET A 59 -5.63 -9.09 9.96
CA MET A 59 -6.22 -8.04 9.13
C MET A 59 -7.00 -8.64 7.95
N TYR A 60 -6.42 -9.58 7.22
CA TYR A 60 -7.04 -10.22 6.06
C TYR A 60 -8.37 -10.90 6.41
N HIS A 61 -8.44 -11.58 7.55
CA HIS A 61 -9.64 -12.31 7.94
C HIS A 61 -10.67 -11.43 8.66
N LEU A 62 -10.28 -10.46 9.48
CA LEU A 62 -11.21 -9.72 10.33
C LEU A 62 -11.61 -8.34 9.80
N CYS A 63 -10.86 -7.76 8.84
CA CYS A 63 -11.15 -6.43 8.34
C CYS A 63 -12.50 -6.36 7.62
N HIS A 64 -13.37 -5.45 8.04
CA HIS A 64 -14.69 -5.23 7.42
C HIS A 64 -14.61 -4.80 5.95
N ILE A 65 -13.48 -4.23 5.51
CA ILE A 65 -13.25 -3.82 4.11
C ILE A 65 -13.33 -5.02 3.15
N ARG A 66 -13.11 -6.25 3.63
CA ARG A 66 -13.29 -7.48 2.84
C ARG A 66 -14.70 -7.64 2.28
N GLU A 67 -15.71 -7.20 3.01
CA GLU A 67 -17.11 -7.27 2.58
C GLU A 67 -17.44 -6.29 1.44
N ASN A 68 -16.63 -5.24 1.25
CA ASN A 68 -16.85 -4.24 0.20
C ASN A 68 -16.89 -4.85 -1.20
N ILE A 69 -16.24 -6.01 -1.40
CA ILE A 69 -16.25 -6.69 -2.69
C ILE A 69 -17.65 -7.05 -3.17
N ILE A 70 -18.60 -7.26 -2.26
CA ILE A 70 -19.96 -7.73 -2.59
C ILE A 70 -21.08 -6.80 -2.10
N THR A 71 -20.84 -5.95 -1.09
CA THR A 71 -21.95 -5.24 -0.40
C THR A 71 -22.65 -4.17 -1.25
N TRP A 72 -22.10 -3.80 -2.38
CA TRP A 72 -22.69 -2.89 -3.38
C TRP A 72 -23.50 -3.62 -4.46
N LEU A 73 -23.47 -4.97 -4.50
CA LEU A 73 -24.22 -5.74 -5.47
C LEU A 73 -25.72 -5.78 -5.10
N PRO A 74 -26.64 -5.76 -6.10
CA PRO A 74 -28.07 -5.76 -5.86
C PRO A 74 -28.61 -7.15 -5.48
N ILE A 75 -28.09 -7.71 -4.40
CA ILE A 75 -28.51 -9.02 -3.87
C ILE A 75 -29.77 -8.83 -3.05
N SER A 76 -30.84 -9.57 -3.40
CA SER A 76 -32.13 -9.48 -2.73
C SER A 76 -32.16 -10.16 -1.36
N LYS A 77 -32.96 -9.65 -0.43
CA LYS A 77 -33.25 -10.31 0.87
C LYS A 77 -33.94 -11.69 0.75
N SER A 78 -34.39 -12.04 -0.41
CA SER A 78 -34.92 -13.38 -0.69
C SER A 78 -33.91 -14.26 -1.45
N ALA A 79 -32.73 -13.75 -1.77
CA ALA A 79 -31.76 -14.50 -2.55
C ALA A 79 -31.14 -15.65 -1.75
N GLU A 80 -30.92 -16.76 -2.45
CA GLU A 80 -30.15 -17.92 -2.00
C GLU A 80 -28.73 -17.81 -2.54
N VAL A 81 -27.74 -17.88 -1.68
CA VAL A 81 -26.31 -17.75 -2.04
C VAL A 81 -25.56 -19.03 -1.72
N LEU A 82 -24.68 -19.47 -2.63
CA LEU A 82 -23.68 -20.50 -2.38
C LEU A 82 -22.29 -19.84 -2.35
N GLU A 83 -21.65 -19.86 -1.21
CA GLU A 83 -20.26 -19.40 -1.05
C GLU A 83 -19.31 -20.59 -1.07
N ILE A 84 -18.53 -20.74 -2.14
CA ILE A 84 -17.53 -21.80 -2.28
C ILE A 84 -16.19 -21.26 -1.79
N GLY A 85 -15.56 -21.97 -0.83
CA GLY A 85 -14.31 -21.54 -0.19
C GLY A 85 -14.51 -20.39 0.81
N ALA A 86 -15.48 -20.54 1.72
CA ALA A 86 -15.84 -19.48 2.68
C ALA A 86 -14.72 -19.08 3.66
N GLY A 87 -13.69 -19.94 3.83
CA GLY A 87 -12.56 -19.69 4.72
C GLY A 87 -12.98 -19.36 6.16
N CYS A 88 -12.34 -18.38 6.77
CA CYS A 88 -12.68 -17.86 8.10
C CYS A 88 -13.86 -16.86 8.10
N GLY A 89 -14.63 -16.80 7.02
CA GLY A 89 -15.82 -15.98 6.93
C GLY A 89 -15.60 -14.49 6.63
N ALA A 90 -14.51 -14.15 5.97
CA ALA A 90 -14.18 -12.73 5.68
C ALA A 90 -15.23 -12.02 4.80
N VAL A 91 -15.98 -12.77 3.98
CA VAL A 91 -17.03 -12.26 3.08
C VAL A 91 -18.42 -12.81 3.46
N THR A 92 -18.49 -13.95 4.14
CA THR A 92 -19.72 -14.62 4.57
C THR A 92 -20.68 -13.68 5.29
N GLY A 93 -20.17 -12.85 6.21
CA GLY A 93 -20.97 -11.85 6.94
C GLY A 93 -21.67 -10.85 6.02
N GLY A 94 -20.98 -10.41 4.97
CA GLY A 94 -21.54 -9.53 3.94
C GLY A 94 -22.69 -10.20 3.18
N PHE A 95 -22.53 -11.45 2.74
CA PHE A 95 -23.61 -12.21 2.11
C PHE A 95 -24.79 -12.42 3.07
N ALA A 96 -24.55 -12.78 4.33
CA ALA A 96 -25.60 -12.97 5.32
C ALA A 96 -26.39 -11.67 5.61
N LYS A 97 -25.72 -10.52 5.60
CA LYS A 97 -26.35 -9.20 5.70
C LYS A 97 -27.23 -8.87 4.50
N LEU A 98 -26.91 -9.37 3.29
CA LEU A 98 -27.63 -9.08 2.04
C LEU A 98 -28.73 -10.10 1.73
N ALA A 99 -28.41 -11.37 1.76
CA ALA A 99 -29.24 -12.47 1.24
C ALA A 99 -30.27 -12.97 2.25
N GLY A 100 -31.18 -13.82 1.77
CA GLY A 100 -32.10 -14.56 2.61
C GLY A 100 -31.43 -15.75 3.27
N HIS A 101 -30.57 -16.45 2.55
CA HIS A 101 -29.82 -17.59 3.06
C HIS A 101 -28.47 -17.75 2.36
N VAL A 102 -27.46 -18.24 3.09
CA VAL A 102 -26.11 -18.50 2.61
C VAL A 102 -25.72 -19.94 2.97
N ASP A 103 -25.53 -20.76 1.95
CA ASP A 103 -24.85 -22.04 2.10
C ASP A 103 -23.36 -21.85 1.84
N CYS A 104 -22.52 -22.16 2.81
CA CYS A 104 -21.07 -22.09 2.70
C CYS A 104 -20.46 -23.47 2.51
N ILE A 105 -19.46 -23.59 1.66
CA ILE A 105 -18.63 -24.79 1.54
C ILE A 105 -17.20 -24.41 1.90
N GLU A 106 -16.61 -25.12 2.86
CA GLU A 106 -15.23 -24.90 3.31
C GLU A 106 -14.53 -26.24 3.59
N LEU A 107 -13.31 -26.35 3.08
CA LEU A 107 -12.49 -27.57 3.17
C LEU A 107 -12.01 -27.84 4.61
N SER A 108 -11.60 -26.77 5.32
CA SER A 108 -11.03 -26.85 6.67
C SER A 108 -12.11 -26.80 7.74
N LYS A 109 -12.11 -27.77 8.63
CA LYS A 109 -12.97 -27.78 9.82
C LYS A 109 -12.67 -26.58 10.72
N LYS A 110 -11.39 -26.26 10.94
CA LYS A 110 -10.97 -25.18 11.82
C LYS A 110 -11.45 -23.82 11.30
N ARG A 111 -11.28 -23.54 10.00
CA ARG A 111 -11.80 -22.33 9.36
C ARG A 111 -13.30 -22.24 9.42
N SER A 112 -14.00 -23.34 9.22
CA SER A 112 -15.46 -23.42 9.35
C SER A 112 -15.94 -23.07 10.77
N ILE A 113 -15.23 -23.54 11.80
CA ILE A 113 -15.51 -23.19 13.21
C ILE A 113 -15.27 -21.70 13.46
N ILE A 114 -14.19 -21.12 12.93
CA ILE A 114 -13.90 -19.68 13.02
C ILE A 114 -15.03 -18.88 12.38
N ASN A 115 -15.46 -19.24 11.17
CA ASN A 115 -16.55 -18.61 10.45
C ASN A 115 -17.86 -18.67 11.26
N ALA A 116 -18.24 -19.85 11.74
CA ALA A 116 -19.46 -20.05 12.55
C ALA A 116 -19.40 -19.27 13.87
N THR A 117 -18.25 -19.26 14.56
CA THR A 117 -18.08 -18.53 15.81
C THR A 117 -18.19 -17.02 15.61
N ARG A 118 -17.58 -16.49 14.55
CA ARG A 118 -17.64 -15.08 14.16
C ARG A 118 -19.08 -14.64 13.87
N HIS A 119 -19.82 -15.45 13.17
CA HIS A 119 -21.18 -15.13 12.68
C HIS A 119 -22.30 -15.79 13.48
N ARG A 120 -22.04 -16.28 14.69
CA ARG A 120 -22.94 -17.06 15.54
C ARG A 120 -24.34 -16.48 15.76
N GLU A 121 -24.49 -15.17 15.59
CA GLU A 121 -25.77 -14.46 15.75
C GLU A 121 -26.65 -14.52 14.49
N PHE A 122 -26.09 -14.84 13.31
CA PHE A 122 -26.86 -14.94 12.08
C PHE A 122 -27.64 -16.26 12.03
N GLY A 123 -28.93 -16.19 11.68
CA GLY A 123 -29.83 -17.38 11.57
C GLY A 123 -30.01 -17.88 10.13
N ASN A 124 -29.21 -17.37 9.18
CA ASN A 124 -29.35 -17.63 7.75
C ASN A 124 -28.05 -18.13 7.11
N ILE A 125 -27.20 -18.82 7.86
CA ILE A 125 -25.94 -19.41 7.38
C ILE A 125 -25.95 -20.91 7.73
N ASP A 126 -25.63 -21.76 6.75
CA ASP A 126 -25.27 -23.16 6.94
C ASP A 126 -23.91 -23.45 6.33
N ILE A 127 -23.06 -24.25 6.98
CA ILE A 127 -21.68 -24.53 6.55
C ILE A 127 -21.51 -26.03 6.31
N TYR A 128 -21.14 -26.40 5.09
CA TYR A 128 -20.78 -27.77 4.69
C TYR A 128 -19.26 -27.89 4.71
N VAL A 129 -18.75 -28.76 5.59
CA VAL A 129 -17.30 -28.95 5.79
C VAL A 129 -16.82 -30.12 4.94
N GLY A 130 -15.92 -29.85 4.01
CA GLY A 130 -15.34 -30.87 3.12
C GLY A 130 -14.93 -30.32 1.76
N ASN A 131 -14.43 -31.22 0.91
CA ASN A 131 -14.04 -30.84 -0.43
C ASN A 131 -15.28 -30.51 -1.28
N TYR A 132 -15.25 -29.37 -1.98
CA TYR A 132 -16.31 -28.94 -2.88
C TYR A 132 -16.68 -30.02 -3.90
N THR A 133 -15.72 -30.72 -4.49
CA THR A 133 -15.96 -31.79 -5.49
C THR A 133 -16.74 -32.99 -4.96
N ASP A 134 -16.78 -33.21 -3.65
CA ASP A 134 -17.53 -34.28 -3.03
C ASP A 134 -18.94 -33.81 -2.60
N ILE A 135 -19.02 -32.55 -2.15
CA ILE A 135 -20.28 -31.92 -1.72
C ILE A 135 -21.18 -31.64 -2.93
N GLU A 136 -20.63 -31.07 -4.00
CA GLU A 136 -21.37 -30.59 -5.18
C GLU A 136 -22.21 -31.69 -5.85
N LYS A 137 -21.76 -32.96 -5.84
CA LYS A 137 -22.43 -34.10 -6.42
C LYS A 137 -23.78 -34.40 -5.75
N ASN A 138 -23.94 -33.98 -4.49
CA ASN A 138 -25.12 -34.16 -3.69
C ASN A 138 -25.92 -32.88 -3.47
N LEU A 139 -25.45 -31.76 -3.98
CA LEU A 139 -26.06 -30.46 -3.84
C LEU A 139 -27.09 -30.24 -4.94
N THR A 140 -28.37 -30.49 -4.63
CA THR A 140 -29.48 -30.38 -5.59
C THR A 140 -30.12 -29.00 -5.62
N LYS A 141 -29.80 -28.14 -4.65
CA LYS A 141 -30.31 -26.77 -4.53
C LYS A 141 -29.67 -25.89 -5.62
N GLN A 142 -30.48 -24.98 -6.18
CA GLN A 142 -30.03 -23.95 -7.10
C GLN A 142 -30.08 -22.57 -6.43
N TYR A 143 -29.16 -21.70 -6.81
CA TYR A 143 -28.89 -20.45 -6.15
C TYR A 143 -29.07 -19.25 -7.07
N ASP A 144 -29.45 -18.11 -6.48
CA ASP A 144 -29.47 -16.83 -7.18
C ASP A 144 -28.05 -16.30 -7.42
N TYR A 145 -27.14 -16.60 -6.48
CA TYR A 145 -25.73 -16.28 -6.60
C TYR A 145 -24.86 -17.45 -6.15
N VAL A 146 -23.78 -17.67 -6.90
CA VAL A 146 -22.67 -18.55 -6.49
C VAL A 146 -21.41 -17.68 -6.45
N SER A 147 -20.53 -17.86 -5.46
CA SER A 147 -19.30 -17.07 -5.36
C SER A 147 -18.04 -17.93 -5.34
N LEU A 148 -17.00 -17.44 -6.04
CA LEU A 148 -15.63 -17.94 -6.07
C LEU A 148 -14.71 -16.73 -5.80
N ILE A 149 -14.53 -16.36 -4.55
CA ILE A 149 -13.72 -15.19 -4.16
C ILE A 149 -12.42 -15.68 -3.53
N GLY A 150 -11.30 -15.57 -4.27
CA GLY A 150 -10.00 -16.13 -3.85
C GLY A 150 -9.99 -17.67 -3.88
N VAL A 151 -10.61 -18.29 -4.89
CA VAL A 151 -10.82 -19.75 -4.98
C VAL A 151 -10.45 -20.32 -6.33
N LEU A 152 -10.78 -19.64 -7.43
CA LEU A 152 -10.60 -20.16 -8.78
C LEU A 152 -9.14 -20.51 -9.07
N GLU A 153 -8.22 -19.73 -8.57
CA GLU A 153 -6.76 -19.89 -8.72
C GLU A 153 -6.25 -21.23 -8.19
N TYR A 154 -6.92 -21.81 -7.20
CA TYR A 154 -6.54 -23.07 -6.56
C TYR A 154 -7.13 -24.32 -7.22
N ALA A 155 -7.97 -24.20 -8.26
CA ALA A 155 -8.66 -25.34 -8.86
C ALA A 155 -7.69 -26.44 -9.33
N GLY A 156 -6.51 -26.10 -9.82
CA GLY A 156 -5.48 -27.08 -10.22
C GLY A 156 -4.93 -27.94 -9.07
N SER A 157 -5.12 -27.53 -7.82
CA SER A 157 -4.71 -28.30 -6.63
C SER A 157 -5.76 -29.28 -6.14
N TYR A 158 -7.05 -29.04 -6.43
CA TYR A 158 -8.17 -29.76 -5.84
C TYR A 158 -9.06 -30.49 -6.83
N ILE A 159 -8.91 -30.20 -8.14
CA ILE A 159 -9.71 -30.82 -9.22
C ILE A 159 -8.81 -31.63 -10.13
N ASP A 160 -8.98 -32.95 -10.13
CA ASP A 160 -8.27 -33.86 -11.04
C ASP A 160 -8.96 -33.90 -12.40
N ALA A 161 -8.64 -32.93 -13.24
CA ALA A 161 -9.16 -32.80 -14.59
C ALA A 161 -8.11 -32.18 -15.52
N LYS A 162 -8.27 -32.41 -16.83
CA LYS A 162 -7.37 -31.82 -17.85
C LYS A 162 -7.43 -30.28 -17.86
N GLU A 163 -8.61 -29.70 -17.59
CA GLU A 163 -8.85 -28.26 -17.52
C GLU A 163 -9.52 -27.90 -16.18
N PRO A 164 -8.79 -27.98 -15.06
CA PRO A 164 -9.41 -27.92 -13.71
C PRO A 164 -10.12 -26.59 -13.44
N TYR A 165 -9.60 -25.47 -13.91
CA TYR A 165 -10.21 -24.14 -13.72
C TYR A 165 -11.53 -24.02 -14.47
N LYS A 166 -11.60 -24.53 -15.69
CA LYS A 166 -12.83 -24.53 -16.49
C LYS A 166 -13.85 -25.52 -15.93
N GLU A 167 -13.39 -26.62 -15.35
CA GLU A 167 -14.27 -27.58 -14.66
C GLU A 167 -14.87 -26.99 -13.41
N LEU A 168 -14.10 -26.26 -12.59
CA LEU A 168 -14.64 -25.52 -11.43
C LEU A 168 -15.70 -24.51 -11.87
N LEU A 169 -15.42 -23.72 -12.91
CA LEU A 169 -16.38 -22.77 -13.47
C LEU A 169 -17.67 -23.48 -13.93
N ARG A 170 -17.56 -24.60 -14.67
CA ARG A 170 -18.70 -25.37 -15.15
C ARG A 170 -19.55 -25.90 -14.00
N SER A 171 -18.91 -26.48 -12.99
CA SER A 171 -19.58 -26.99 -11.80
C SER A 171 -20.29 -25.87 -11.03
N ALA A 172 -19.61 -24.75 -10.74
CA ALA A 172 -20.19 -23.60 -10.05
C ALA A 172 -21.41 -23.04 -10.82
N LEU A 173 -21.30 -22.90 -12.15
CA LEU A 173 -22.40 -22.43 -13.02
C LEU A 173 -23.60 -23.38 -13.05
N SER A 174 -23.40 -24.69 -12.84
CA SER A 174 -24.49 -25.68 -12.83
C SER A 174 -25.43 -25.55 -11.61
N HIS A 175 -24.97 -24.92 -10.54
CA HIS A 175 -25.75 -24.63 -9.34
C HIS A 175 -26.53 -23.33 -9.42
N LEU A 176 -26.44 -22.57 -10.52
CA LEU A 176 -27.21 -21.34 -10.69
C LEU A 176 -28.66 -21.62 -11.12
N LYS A 177 -29.58 -20.85 -10.58
CA LYS A 177 -30.90 -20.66 -11.16
C LYS A 177 -30.78 -20.10 -12.59
N PRO A 178 -31.83 -20.19 -13.43
CA PRO A 178 -31.77 -19.66 -14.81
C PRO A 178 -31.29 -18.22 -14.91
N ASP A 179 -31.72 -17.36 -14.00
CA ASP A 179 -31.30 -15.93 -13.93
C ASP A 179 -30.20 -15.68 -12.89
N GLY A 180 -29.59 -16.76 -12.37
CA GLY A 180 -28.52 -16.65 -11.35
C GLY A 180 -27.23 -16.07 -11.88
N LYS A 181 -26.36 -15.63 -10.97
CA LYS A 181 -25.07 -15.03 -11.29
C LYS A 181 -23.92 -15.69 -10.53
N LEU A 182 -22.81 -15.94 -11.22
CA LEU A 182 -21.57 -16.33 -10.58
C LEU A 182 -20.73 -15.06 -10.32
N ILE A 183 -20.22 -14.96 -9.10
CA ILE A 183 -19.34 -13.88 -8.64
C ILE A 183 -17.92 -14.44 -8.52
N ILE A 184 -16.95 -13.87 -9.25
CA ILE A 184 -15.54 -14.28 -9.19
C ILE A 184 -14.73 -13.09 -8.71
N GLY A 185 -13.99 -13.25 -7.60
CA GLY A 185 -12.96 -12.30 -7.14
C GLY A 185 -11.59 -12.95 -7.28
N ILE A 186 -10.67 -12.34 -8.04
CA ILE A 186 -9.36 -12.92 -8.35
C ILE A 186 -8.33 -11.84 -8.71
N GLU A 187 -7.06 -12.09 -8.41
CA GLU A 187 -5.96 -11.26 -8.89
C GLU A 187 -5.83 -11.34 -10.42
N ASN A 188 -5.42 -10.21 -11.00
CA ASN A 188 -5.02 -10.18 -12.40
C ASN A 188 -3.58 -10.65 -12.54
N LYS A 189 -3.36 -11.69 -13.33
CA LYS A 189 -2.01 -12.17 -13.68
C LYS A 189 -1.05 -11.06 -14.15
N TYR A 190 -1.59 -10.04 -14.83
CA TYR A 190 -0.85 -8.88 -15.32
C TYR A 190 -1.16 -7.60 -14.55
N GLY A 191 -1.56 -7.72 -13.27
CA GLY A 191 -1.72 -6.56 -12.39
C GLY A 191 -0.46 -5.70 -12.33
N LEU A 192 -0.61 -4.38 -12.44
CA LEU A 192 0.51 -3.44 -12.47
C LEU A 192 1.44 -3.61 -11.27
N LYS A 193 0.88 -3.97 -10.10
CA LYS A 193 1.64 -4.21 -8.86
C LYS A 193 2.79 -5.21 -9.06
N TYR A 194 2.62 -6.23 -9.90
CA TYR A 194 3.66 -7.23 -10.15
C TYR A 194 4.80 -6.68 -11.02
N PHE A 195 4.49 -5.84 -12.00
CA PHE A 195 5.52 -5.12 -12.78
C PHE A 195 6.24 -4.09 -11.92
N ALA A 196 5.54 -3.49 -10.97
CA ALA A 196 6.07 -2.48 -10.06
C ALA A 196 6.86 -3.05 -8.87
N GLY A 197 7.05 -4.38 -8.81
CA GLY A 197 7.93 -5.04 -7.86
C GLY A 197 7.25 -5.69 -6.66
N CYS A 198 5.94 -6.00 -6.75
CA CYS A 198 5.32 -6.96 -5.84
C CYS A 198 5.66 -8.39 -6.25
N LYS A 199 5.80 -9.27 -5.27
CA LYS A 199 5.83 -10.71 -5.49
C LYS A 199 4.46 -11.21 -5.93
N GLU A 200 4.41 -12.34 -6.62
CA GLU A 200 3.16 -13.01 -6.93
C GLU A 200 2.51 -13.55 -5.64
N ASP A 201 1.21 -13.29 -5.47
CA ASP A 201 0.49 -13.49 -4.19
C ASP A 201 0.46 -14.95 -3.71
N HIS A 202 0.57 -15.94 -4.59
CA HIS A 202 0.40 -17.36 -4.27
C HIS A 202 1.72 -18.13 -4.28
N THR A 203 2.66 -17.74 -5.15
CA THR A 203 3.96 -18.41 -5.26
C THR A 203 5.05 -17.74 -4.43
N GLY A 204 4.87 -16.46 -4.06
CA GLY A 204 5.85 -15.67 -3.33
C GLY A 204 7.09 -15.31 -4.14
N GLU A 205 7.09 -15.56 -5.46
CA GLU A 205 8.20 -15.29 -6.35
C GLU A 205 7.96 -14.02 -7.18
N TYR A 206 9.04 -13.31 -7.53
CA TYR A 206 8.94 -12.14 -8.41
C TYR A 206 8.65 -12.58 -9.84
N PHE A 207 7.71 -11.92 -10.51
CA PHE A 207 7.37 -12.06 -11.93
C PHE A 207 6.82 -13.42 -12.36
N ASP A 208 6.63 -14.39 -11.47
CA ASP A 208 6.26 -15.76 -11.84
C ASP A 208 4.96 -15.82 -12.65
N GLY A 209 3.91 -15.08 -12.26
CA GLY A 209 2.68 -14.95 -13.03
C GLY A 209 2.92 -14.34 -14.41
N ILE A 210 3.69 -13.25 -14.52
CA ILE A 210 4.04 -12.57 -15.77
C ILE A 210 4.80 -13.51 -16.70
N GLU A 211 5.72 -14.30 -16.15
CA GLU A 211 6.53 -15.29 -16.89
C GLU A 211 5.78 -16.59 -17.21
N GLY A 212 4.54 -16.75 -16.77
CA GLY A 212 3.66 -17.87 -17.15
C GLY A 212 3.66 -19.05 -16.19
N TYR A 213 4.06 -18.86 -14.91
CA TYR A 213 4.06 -19.90 -13.87
C TYR A 213 4.93 -21.12 -14.23
N LYS A 214 6.15 -20.88 -14.64
CA LYS A 214 7.08 -21.93 -15.15
C LYS A 214 7.41 -23.02 -14.12
N GLY A 215 7.24 -22.74 -12.83
CA GLY A 215 7.53 -23.67 -11.73
C GLY A 215 6.31 -24.25 -11.02
N SER A 216 5.09 -23.78 -11.31
CA SER A 216 3.85 -24.20 -10.64
C SER A 216 2.73 -24.50 -11.64
N ASP A 217 2.29 -25.75 -11.67
CA ASP A 217 1.14 -26.18 -12.48
C ASP A 217 -0.21 -26.11 -11.71
N LYS A 218 -0.19 -25.80 -10.42
CA LYS A 218 -1.33 -26.06 -9.55
C LYS A 218 -2.07 -24.81 -9.06
N VAL A 219 -1.39 -23.68 -8.93
CA VAL A 219 -2.02 -22.42 -8.51
C VAL A 219 -1.65 -21.34 -9.52
N ARG A 220 -2.65 -20.64 -10.07
CA ARG A 220 -2.41 -19.57 -11.03
C ARG A 220 -3.56 -18.61 -11.16
N THR A 221 -3.26 -17.36 -11.43
CA THR A 221 -4.23 -16.32 -11.77
C THR A 221 -4.33 -16.13 -13.29
N PHE A 222 -5.26 -15.32 -13.75
CA PHE A 222 -5.60 -15.19 -15.16
C PHE A 222 -5.65 -13.73 -15.58
N SER A 223 -5.39 -13.49 -16.85
CA SER A 223 -5.66 -12.20 -17.49
C SER A 223 -7.15 -12.04 -17.78
N ASN A 224 -7.57 -10.79 -17.98
CA ASN A 224 -8.91 -10.44 -18.44
C ASN A 224 -9.34 -11.30 -19.65
N ASN A 225 -8.50 -11.34 -20.70
CA ASN A 225 -8.80 -12.09 -21.90
C ASN A 225 -8.96 -13.60 -21.67
N THR A 226 -8.13 -14.19 -20.81
CA THR A 226 -8.23 -15.63 -20.51
C THR A 226 -9.51 -15.96 -19.79
N LEU A 227 -9.91 -15.14 -18.79
CA LEU A 227 -11.16 -15.32 -18.08
C LEU A 227 -12.37 -15.13 -19.00
N LYS A 228 -12.39 -14.06 -19.80
CA LYS A 228 -13.44 -13.83 -20.84
C LYS A 228 -13.58 -15.02 -21.75
N TYR A 229 -12.46 -15.56 -22.23
CA TYR A 229 -12.45 -16.72 -23.13
C TYR A 229 -13.04 -17.98 -22.44
N MET A 230 -12.55 -18.36 -21.26
CA MET A 230 -13.03 -19.53 -20.52
C MET A 230 -14.55 -19.46 -20.24
N ILE A 231 -15.04 -18.29 -19.84
CA ILE A 231 -16.46 -18.06 -19.54
C ILE A 231 -17.30 -18.15 -20.82
N SER A 232 -16.84 -17.55 -21.91
CA SER A 232 -17.55 -17.56 -23.19
C SER A 232 -17.65 -18.96 -23.81
N GLU A 233 -16.62 -19.81 -23.67
CA GLU A 233 -16.65 -21.21 -24.10
C GLU A 233 -17.72 -22.05 -23.33
N LEU A 234 -18.05 -21.63 -22.11
CA LEU A 234 -19.15 -22.25 -21.34
C LEU A 234 -20.53 -21.69 -21.72
N GLY A 235 -20.59 -20.74 -22.64
CA GLY A 235 -21.82 -20.15 -23.17
C GLY A 235 -22.43 -19.09 -22.22
N TYR A 236 -21.61 -18.41 -21.44
CA TYR A 236 -22.01 -17.34 -20.53
C TYR A 236 -21.36 -16.00 -20.93
N LYS A 237 -21.94 -14.91 -20.41
CA LYS A 237 -21.46 -13.54 -20.54
C LYS A 237 -20.74 -13.14 -19.25
N SER A 238 -19.78 -12.22 -19.36
CA SER A 238 -19.03 -11.70 -18.21
C SER A 238 -19.00 -10.17 -18.21
N LYS A 239 -19.23 -9.56 -17.06
CA LYS A 239 -19.01 -8.13 -16.79
C LYS A 239 -17.88 -8.01 -15.80
N PHE A 240 -16.83 -7.26 -16.18
CA PHE A 240 -15.67 -7.00 -15.35
C PHE A 240 -15.82 -5.72 -14.56
N TYR A 241 -15.32 -5.77 -13.33
CA TYR A 241 -15.15 -4.64 -12.43
C TYR A 241 -13.72 -4.67 -11.91
N TYR A 242 -13.22 -3.50 -11.55
CA TYR A 242 -11.82 -3.27 -11.18
C TYR A 242 -11.74 -2.76 -9.74
N PRO A 243 -11.68 -3.68 -8.74
CA PRO A 243 -11.52 -3.31 -7.34
C PRO A 243 -10.15 -2.67 -7.10
N TYR A 244 -10.13 -1.51 -6.46
CA TYR A 244 -8.92 -0.76 -6.13
C TYR A 244 -8.78 -0.58 -4.61
N PRO A 245 -7.58 -0.78 -4.03
CA PRO A 245 -6.31 -1.16 -4.66
C PRO A 245 -6.25 -2.60 -5.16
N ASP A 246 -7.02 -3.51 -4.60
CA ASP A 246 -7.29 -4.87 -5.09
C ASP A 246 -8.60 -5.43 -4.53
N TYR A 247 -8.99 -6.67 -4.93
CA TYR A 247 -10.23 -7.30 -4.49
C TYR A 247 -10.21 -7.74 -3.01
N LYS A 248 -9.03 -7.85 -2.41
CA LYS A 248 -8.90 -8.26 -1.00
C LYS A 248 -9.36 -7.15 -0.05
N LEU A 249 -9.01 -5.90 -0.35
CA LEU A 249 -9.34 -4.74 0.49
C LEU A 249 -9.81 -3.55 -0.37
N PRO A 250 -10.92 -3.68 -1.09
CA PRO A 250 -11.35 -2.66 -2.03
C PRO A 250 -11.94 -1.43 -1.32
N HIS A 251 -11.41 -0.25 -1.68
CA HIS A 251 -11.97 1.05 -1.31
C HIS A 251 -12.89 1.59 -2.38
N THR A 252 -12.52 1.34 -3.64
CA THR A 252 -13.30 1.76 -4.81
C THR A 252 -13.41 0.60 -5.79
N ILE A 253 -14.54 0.48 -6.43
CA ILE A 253 -14.79 -0.52 -7.48
C ILE A 253 -15.20 0.23 -8.73
N TYR A 254 -14.36 0.16 -9.74
CA TYR A 254 -14.58 0.76 -11.05
C TYR A 254 -15.17 -0.23 -12.05
N SER A 255 -15.61 0.26 -13.20
CA SER A 255 -16.03 -0.55 -14.34
C SER A 255 -15.67 0.17 -15.65
N ASP A 256 -15.83 -0.49 -16.80
CA ASP A 256 -15.64 0.13 -18.12
C ASP A 256 -16.51 1.38 -18.37
N GLU A 257 -17.58 1.55 -17.58
CA GLU A 257 -18.53 2.66 -17.70
C GLU A 257 -18.23 3.80 -16.72
N MET A 258 -17.31 3.57 -15.79
CA MET A 258 -16.81 4.53 -14.81
C MET A 258 -15.37 4.13 -14.44
N LEU A 259 -14.43 4.57 -15.25
CA LEU A 259 -12.99 4.39 -15.03
C LEU A 259 -12.47 5.42 -14.00
N PRO A 260 -11.30 5.18 -13.40
CA PRO A 260 -10.63 6.17 -12.55
C PRO A 260 -10.35 7.47 -13.30
N SER A 261 -10.28 8.57 -12.56
CA SER A 261 -9.73 9.83 -13.04
C SER A 261 -8.20 9.86 -12.83
N GLU A 262 -7.51 10.71 -13.58
CA GLU A 262 -6.08 10.94 -13.42
C GLU A 262 -5.74 11.33 -11.97
N GLY A 263 -4.65 10.76 -11.43
CA GLY A 263 -4.22 10.95 -10.04
C GLY A 263 -5.08 10.25 -8.99
N GLU A 264 -6.22 9.64 -9.34
CA GLU A 264 -7.13 9.02 -8.38
C GLU A 264 -6.55 7.73 -7.79
N LEU A 265 -5.76 6.97 -8.57
CA LEU A 265 -5.14 5.72 -8.14
C LEU A 265 -3.81 5.96 -7.41
N ASN A 266 -3.85 6.64 -6.26
CA ASN A 266 -2.67 7.12 -5.53
C ASN A 266 -2.30 6.32 -4.27
N THR A 267 -3.01 5.22 -3.98
CA THR A 267 -2.78 4.39 -2.79
C THR A 267 -2.33 2.98 -3.17
N ASN A 268 -1.16 2.87 -3.81
CA ASN A 268 -0.69 1.64 -4.46
C ASN A 268 0.20 0.74 -3.59
N LEU A 269 0.78 1.25 -2.51
CA LEU A 269 1.61 0.46 -1.60
C LEU A 269 0.74 -0.36 -0.64
N ARG A 270 0.49 -1.62 -0.98
CA ARG A 270 -0.40 -2.53 -0.25
C ARG A 270 0.16 -3.94 -0.08
N ASN A 271 1.46 -4.05 0.06
CA ASN A 271 2.15 -5.32 0.33
C ASN A 271 2.20 -5.61 1.84
N PHE A 272 1.08 -6.03 2.41
CA PHE A 272 0.97 -6.30 3.85
C PHE A 272 1.66 -7.60 4.28
N ASP A 273 1.89 -8.52 3.37
CA ASP A 273 2.34 -9.90 3.58
C ASP A 273 3.78 -10.17 3.14
N ASN A 274 4.35 -9.34 2.27
CA ASN A 274 5.68 -9.55 1.70
C ASN A 274 6.48 -8.26 1.62
N ASP A 275 7.81 -8.38 1.67
CA ASP A 275 8.71 -7.28 1.34
C ASP A 275 8.59 -6.90 -0.14
N ARG A 276 8.80 -5.63 -0.44
CA ARG A 276 8.60 -5.09 -1.78
C ARG A 276 9.72 -4.16 -2.20
N VAL A 277 10.15 -4.29 -3.45
CA VAL A 277 10.94 -3.27 -4.14
C VAL A 277 10.03 -2.45 -5.03
N VAL A 278 10.00 -1.13 -4.86
CA VAL A 278 9.24 -0.21 -5.73
C VAL A 278 10.10 0.18 -6.90
N LEU A 279 9.73 -0.25 -8.10
CA LEU A 279 10.49 -0.06 -9.33
C LEU A 279 10.15 1.26 -10.03
N PHE A 280 8.90 1.73 -9.94
CA PHE A 280 8.41 2.98 -10.53
C PHE A 280 7.16 3.49 -9.79
N ASP A 281 6.72 4.69 -10.14
CA ASP A 281 5.48 5.30 -9.60
C ASP A 281 4.25 4.71 -10.28
N GLU A 282 3.51 3.86 -9.56
CA GLU A 282 2.31 3.19 -10.09
C GLU A 282 1.17 4.17 -10.39
N THR A 283 1.08 5.28 -9.67
CA THR A 283 0.04 6.31 -9.95
C THR A 283 0.23 6.87 -11.34
N LYS A 284 1.44 7.33 -11.67
CA LYS A 284 1.77 7.86 -13.00
C LYS A 284 1.64 6.81 -14.11
N ALA A 285 1.98 5.55 -13.78
CA ALA A 285 1.84 4.46 -14.74
C ALA A 285 0.35 4.16 -15.03
N PHE A 286 -0.50 4.15 -14.01
CA PHE A 286 -1.95 4.00 -14.20
C PHE A 286 -2.55 5.16 -14.99
N ASP A 287 -2.14 6.40 -14.71
CA ASP A 287 -2.60 7.57 -15.47
C ASP A 287 -2.28 7.42 -16.97
N SER A 288 -1.03 7.06 -17.29
CA SER A 288 -0.63 6.77 -18.67
C SER A 288 -1.42 5.62 -19.31
N MET A 289 -1.76 4.57 -18.53
CA MET A 289 -2.57 3.45 -19.03
C MET A 289 -4.04 3.83 -19.24
N LEU A 290 -4.57 4.77 -18.48
CA LEU A 290 -5.91 5.33 -18.69
C LEU A 290 -5.96 6.12 -19.98
N ASP A 291 -4.97 6.96 -20.25
CA ASP A 291 -4.86 7.75 -21.48
C ASP A 291 -4.77 6.86 -22.74
N GLU A 292 -4.02 5.77 -22.66
CA GLU A 292 -3.87 4.78 -23.73
C GLU A 292 -5.07 3.81 -23.84
N GLY A 293 -6.02 3.86 -22.92
CA GLY A 293 -7.20 2.98 -22.91
C GLY A 293 -6.88 1.51 -22.63
N ILE A 294 -5.84 1.23 -21.85
CA ILE A 294 -5.38 -0.14 -21.52
C ILE A 294 -5.47 -0.48 -20.03
N PHE A 295 -6.05 0.39 -19.21
CA PHE A 295 -6.18 0.20 -17.76
C PHE A 295 -6.79 -1.16 -17.39
N GLU A 296 -7.81 -1.64 -18.13
CA GLU A 296 -8.48 -2.91 -17.85
C GLU A 296 -7.54 -4.13 -17.86
N PHE A 297 -6.46 -4.06 -18.63
CA PHE A 297 -5.48 -5.16 -18.73
C PHE A 297 -4.50 -5.17 -17.56
N PHE A 298 -4.29 -4.04 -16.88
CA PHE A 298 -3.29 -3.85 -15.84
C PHE A 298 -3.87 -3.58 -14.46
N SER A 299 -5.20 -3.48 -14.32
CA SER A 299 -5.81 -3.40 -12.99
C SER A 299 -5.36 -4.58 -12.13
N ASN A 300 -5.12 -4.36 -10.82
CA ASN A 300 -4.45 -5.36 -9.97
C ASN A 300 -5.29 -6.63 -9.73
N SER A 301 -6.60 -6.52 -9.86
CA SER A 301 -7.53 -7.65 -9.66
C SER A 301 -8.85 -7.40 -10.38
N PHE A 302 -9.66 -8.45 -10.43
CA PHE A 302 -10.99 -8.42 -11.02
C PHE A 302 -12.06 -8.87 -10.02
N LEU A 303 -13.22 -8.21 -10.08
CA LEU A 303 -14.49 -8.81 -9.71
C LEU A 303 -15.29 -9.05 -10.99
N VAL A 304 -15.65 -10.29 -11.25
CA VAL A 304 -16.35 -10.67 -12.49
C VAL A 304 -17.74 -11.19 -12.14
N LEU A 305 -18.77 -10.56 -12.70
CA LEU A 305 -20.13 -11.09 -12.67
C LEU A 305 -20.40 -11.88 -13.95
N VAL A 306 -20.78 -13.14 -13.81
CA VAL A 306 -21.05 -14.06 -14.92
C VAL A 306 -22.53 -14.39 -14.93
N SER A 307 -23.18 -14.28 -16.08
CA SER A 307 -24.62 -14.54 -16.27
C SER A 307 -24.87 -15.17 -17.64
N LYS A 308 -26.07 -15.77 -17.81
CA LYS A 308 -26.46 -16.37 -19.10
C LYS A 308 -26.66 -15.31 -20.17
N ASP A 309 -27.30 -14.20 -19.80
CA ASP A 309 -27.59 -13.06 -20.66
C ASP A 309 -26.74 -11.85 -20.26
N GLU A 310 -26.81 -10.75 -21.02
CA GLU A 310 -26.15 -9.51 -20.63
C GLU A 310 -26.65 -9.03 -19.27
N LEU A 311 -25.75 -8.59 -18.41
CA LEU A 311 -26.03 -8.27 -17.00
C LEU A 311 -27.09 -7.17 -16.87
N ILE A 312 -27.05 -6.16 -17.78
CA ILE A 312 -28.04 -5.07 -17.82
C ILE A 312 -29.46 -5.57 -18.05
N ASP A 313 -29.64 -6.70 -18.76
CA ASP A 313 -30.94 -7.28 -19.04
C ASP A 313 -31.47 -8.14 -17.88
N SER A 314 -30.57 -8.71 -17.11
CA SER A 314 -30.86 -9.65 -16.00
C SER A 314 -30.97 -8.97 -14.63
N LEU A 315 -30.55 -7.71 -14.51
CA LEU A 315 -30.67 -6.92 -13.28
C LEU A 315 -31.68 -5.78 -13.45
N PRO A 316 -32.40 -5.36 -12.41
CA PRO A 316 -33.28 -4.20 -12.45
C PRO A 316 -32.53 -2.90 -12.78
N ILE A 317 -31.32 -2.77 -12.24
CA ILE A 317 -30.35 -1.70 -12.52
C ILE A 317 -28.96 -2.28 -12.48
N LEU A 318 -28.07 -1.76 -13.32
CA LEU A 318 -26.67 -2.21 -13.42
C LEU A 318 -25.79 -1.38 -12.50
N PRO A 319 -25.13 -2.00 -11.49
CA PRO A 319 -24.09 -1.30 -10.72
C PRO A 319 -22.89 -1.02 -11.63
N ILE A 320 -22.35 0.21 -11.59
CA ILE A 320 -21.21 0.62 -12.41
C ILE A 320 -20.04 1.20 -11.61
N TYR A 321 -20.28 1.60 -10.34
CA TYR A 321 -19.24 2.17 -9.48
C TYR A 321 -19.66 2.09 -8.01
N ALA A 322 -18.69 1.85 -7.14
CA ALA A 322 -18.84 1.95 -5.69
C ALA A 322 -17.59 2.55 -5.04
N LYS A 323 -17.76 3.49 -4.09
CA LYS A 323 -16.68 4.08 -3.30
C LYS A 323 -17.06 4.06 -1.82
N TYR A 324 -16.16 3.56 -1.00
CA TYR A 324 -16.35 3.39 0.44
C TYR A 324 -15.43 4.35 1.22
N ALA A 325 -16.00 5.17 2.09
CA ALA A 325 -15.26 6.03 3.00
C ALA A 325 -14.85 5.24 4.28
N ASN A 326 -14.03 4.22 4.12
CA ASN A 326 -13.64 3.29 5.19
C ASN A 326 -12.74 3.91 6.26
N GLU A 327 -11.95 4.92 5.89
CA GLU A 327 -10.96 5.58 6.76
C GLU A 327 -11.58 6.65 7.67
N ARG A 328 -12.89 6.64 7.80
CA ARG A 328 -13.65 7.53 8.69
C ARG A 328 -14.13 6.78 9.92
N LYS A 329 -14.29 7.50 11.03
CA LYS A 329 -14.95 6.93 12.21
C LYS A 329 -16.36 6.43 11.86
N ALA A 330 -16.83 5.41 12.59
CA ALA A 330 -18.02 4.64 12.25
C ALA A 330 -19.28 5.50 11.98
N ASP A 331 -19.49 6.59 12.74
CA ASP A 331 -20.64 7.50 12.59
C ASP A 331 -20.54 8.46 11.39
N LYS A 332 -19.44 8.40 10.61
CA LYS A 332 -19.15 9.23 9.42
C LYS A 332 -18.92 8.41 8.15
N ARG A 333 -19.05 7.08 8.22
CA ARG A 333 -18.85 6.21 7.05
C ARG A 333 -19.99 6.36 6.07
N VAL A 334 -19.63 6.58 4.81
CA VAL A 334 -20.55 6.74 3.68
C VAL A 334 -20.12 5.82 2.56
N VAL A 335 -21.09 5.26 1.85
CA VAL A 335 -20.87 4.52 0.60
C VAL A 335 -21.51 5.29 -0.54
N THR A 336 -20.76 5.60 -1.58
CA THR A 336 -21.27 6.23 -2.80
C THR A 336 -21.40 5.18 -3.90
N LEU A 337 -22.55 5.09 -4.53
CA LEU A 337 -22.88 4.10 -5.54
C LEU A 337 -23.40 4.78 -6.79
N LEU A 338 -22.96 4.32 -7.97
CA LEU A 338 -23.52 4.70 -9.25
C LEU A 338 -24.15 3.48 -9.92
N TYR A 339 -25.35 3.69 -10.45
CA TYR A 339 -26.08 2.69 -11.19
C TYR A 339 -26.55 3.23 -12.53
N LYS A 340 -26.64 2.33 -13.52
CA LYS A 340 -27.16 2.60 -14.84
C LYS A 340 -28.49 1.87 -15.04
N HIS A 341 -29.48 2.60 -15.45
CA HIS A 341 -30.80 2.06 -15.80
C HIS A 341 -30.79 1.52 -17.24
N LYS A 342 -31.79 0.66 -17.57
CA LYS A 342 -31.95 0.10 -18.93
C LYS A 342 -32.18 1.17 -20.00
N ASP A 343 -32.74 2.33 -19.64
CA ASP A 343 -32.94 3.48 -20.53
C ASP A 343 -31.67 4.38 -20.68
N GLY A 344 -30.55 3.97 -20.06
CA GLY A 344 -29.29 4.68 -20.10
C GLY A 344 -29.10 5.77 -19.04
N ARG A 345 -30.15 6.13 -18.27
CA ARG A 345 -30.01 7.07 -17.16
C ARG A 345 -29.07 6.52 -16.10
N LYS A 346 -28.34 7.41 -15.44
CA LYS A 346 -27.52 7.10 -14.27
C LYS A 346 -28.16 7.69 -13.01
N SER A 347 -28.02 6.99 -11.90
CA SER A 347 -28.40 7.44 -10.56
C SER A 347 -27.22 7.34 -9.60
N VAL A 348 -27.08 8.32 -8.74
CA VAL A 348 -26.05 8.37 -7.69
C VAL A 348 -26.73 8.20 -6.34
N PHE A 349 -26.24 7.30 -5.53
CA PHE A 349 -26.73 7.08 -4.17
C PHE A 349 -25.61 7.28 -3.17
N LYS A 350 -25.92 7.95 -2.05
CA LYS A 350 -25.09 7.90 -0.84
C LYS A 350 -25.85 7.17 0.24
N CYS A 351 -25.18 6.21 0.84
CA CYS A 351 -25.75 5.31 1.85
C CYS A 351 -24.95 5.41 3.14
N ALA A 352 -25.61 5.24 4.27
CA ALA A 352 -24.90 5.05 5.53
C ALA A 352 -24.05 3.77 5.45
N GLY A 353 -22.78 3.86 5.80
CA GLY A 353 -21.88 2.71 5.84
C GLY A 353 -22.23 1.70 6.95
N ASN A 354 -22.96 2.16 7.96
CA ASN A 354 -23.49 1.37 9.07
C ASN A 354 -24.62 2.14 9.78
N ASN A 355 -25.28 1.51 10.76
CA ASN A 355 -26.40 2.14 11.48
C ASN A 355 -26.03 3.43 12.20
N SER A 356 -24.81 3.56 12.70
CA SER A 356 -24.37 4.76 13.44
C SER A 356 -24.21 5.98 12.54
N SER A 357 -23.97 5.79 11.23
CA SER A 357 -23.83 6.88 10.25
C SER A 357 -25.16 7.35 9.63
N ASN A 358 -26.32 6.78 10.00
CA ASN A 358 -27.62 7.22 9.52
C ASN A 358 -27.90 8.71 9.80
N LYS A 359 -27.54 9.18 11.00
CA LYS A 359 -27.69 10.61 11.36
C LYS A 359 -26.88 11.51 10.43
N HIS A 360 -25.72 11.07 10.02
CA HIS A 360 -24.85 11.82 9.11
C HIS A 360 -25.45 11.89 7.70
N ILE A 361 -26.00 10.79 7.20
CA ILE A 361 -26.71 10.75 5.90
C ILE A 361 -27.94 11.69 5.91
N ARG A 362 -28.76 11.66 6.96
CA ARG A 362 -29.92 12.57 7.08
C ARG A 362 -29.51 14.02 7.10
N ALA A 363 -28.37 14.35 7.76
CA ALA A 363 -27.85 15.70 7.79
C ALA A 363 -27.55 16.26 6.39
N ILE A 364 -27.20 15.42 5.41
CA ILE A 364 -26.98 15.87 4.01
C ILE A 364 -28.28 16.45 3.40
N VAL A 365 -29.42 15.80 3.65
CA VAL A 365 -30.74 16.31 3.17
C VAL A 365 -31.09 17.62 3.85
N ASP A 366 -30.80 17.75 5.15
CA ASP A 366 -30.99 19.00 5.89
C ASP A 366 -30.07 20.11 5.35
N ASN A 367 -28.83 19.77 4.99
CA ASN A 367 -27.86 20.66 4.36
C ASN A 367 -28.38 21.14 3.00
N TYR A 368 -28.88 20.26 2.15
CA TYR A 368 -29.50 20.62 0.87
C TYR A 368 -30.61 21.68 1.06
N SER A 369 -31.50 21.46 2.02
CA SER A 369 -32.59 22.39 2.32
C SER A 369 -32.10 23.78 2.71
N ARG A 370 -31.03 23.84 3.52
CA ARG A 370 -30.40 25.09 3.94
C ARG A 370 -29.71 25.82 2.78
N MET A 371 -28.91 25.09 1.98
CA MET A 371 -28.19 25.64 0.84
C MET A 371 -29.14 26.19 -0.23
N VAL A 372 -30.26 25.52 -0.52
CA VAL A 372 -31.27 25.99 -1.46
C VAL A 372 -31.89 27.32 -1.00
N ILE A 373 -32.08 27.52 0.30
CA ILE A 373 -32.55 28.79 0.89
C ILE A 373 -31.53 29.91 0.66
N HIS A 374 -30.24 29.62 0.89
CA HIS A 374 -29.13 30.57 0.72
C HIS A 374 -28.76 30.82 -0.75
N GLY A 375 -28.97 29.84 -1.64
CA GLY A 375 -28.58 29.87 -3.05
C GLY A 375 -29.57 30.49 -4.02
N LYS A 376 -30.73 31.01 -3.56
CA LYS A 376 -31.72 31.62 -4.48
C LYS A 376 -31.26 32.96 -5.03
N GLY A 377 -30.62 32.94 -6.20
CA GLY A 377 -30.61 34.01 -7.16
C GLY A 377 -29.40 34.91 -7.26
N LYS A 378 -28.30 34.66 -6.55
CA LYS A 378 -27.06 35.44 -6.70
C LYS A 378 -25.84 34.51 -6.64
N GLY A 379 -24.99 34.47 -7.68
CA GLY A 379 -23.78 33.66 -7.78
C GLY A 379 -23.97 32.40 -8.64
N LYS A 380 -22.87 31.73 -8.94
CA LYS A 380 -22.82 30.56 -9.81
C LYS A 380 -23.10 29.21 -9.08
N PHE A 381 -22.89 29.12 -7.79
CA PHE A 381 -23.08 27.86 -7.05
C PHE A 381 -24.53 27.39 -6.97
N ARG A 382 -24.76 26.11 -7.24
CA ARG A 382 -26.03 25.41 -7.08
C ARG A 382 -25.82 24.08 -6.36
N ALA A 383 -26.60 23.83 -5.34
CA ALA A 383 -26.60 22.50 -4.70
C ALA A 383 -27.24 21.47 -5.64
N ASN A 384 -26.57 20.35 -5.86
CA ASN A 384 -27.14 19.21 -6.57
C ASN A 384 -28.38 18.72 -5.81
N LYS A 385 -29.43 18.36 -6.56
CA LYS A 385 -30.69 17.89 -5.93
C LYS A 385 -30.49 16.53 -5.29
N CYS A 386 -31.00 16.39 -4.07
CA CYS A 386 -31.04 15.10 -3.40
C CYS A 386 -32.41 14.84 -2.77
N ARG A 387 -32.71 13.56 -2.53
CA ARG A 387 -33.88 13.11 -1.76
C ARG A 387 -33.55 11.92 -0.88
N LEU A 388 -34.13 11.86 0.31
CA LEU A 388 -34.10 10.69 1.15
C LEU A 388 -35.03 9.60 0.52
N ILE A 389 -34.53 8.37 0.42
CA ILE A 389 -35.32 7.23 -0.01
C ILE A 389 -36.04 6.66 1.19
N GLU A 390 -37.37 6.70 1.17
CA GLU A 390 -38.20 6.07 2.20
C GLU A 390 -38.57 4.65 1.80
N GLY A 391 -38.32 3.69 2.67
CA GLY A 391 -38.37 2.22 2.60
C GLY A 391 -39.42 1.47 1.79
N LYS A 392 -40.03 2.06 0.76
CA LYS A 392 -40.96 1.39 -0.15
C LYS A 392 -40.50 1.35 -1.62
N GLU A 393 -39.45 2.08 -1.96
CA GLU A 393 -38.91 2.08 -3.32
C GLU A 393 -37.86 0.98 -3.46
N PRO A 394 -37.76 0.32 -4.63
CA PRO A 394 -36.68 -0.62 -4.90
C PRO A 394 -35.37 0.16 -4.98
N VAL A 395 -34.71 0.34 -3.85
CA VAL A 395 -33.36 0.89 -3.82
C VAL A 395 -32.41 -0.23 -4.17
N PRO A 396 -31.38 0.01 -5.00
CA PRO A 396 -30.27 -0.91 -5.10
C PRO A 396 -29.63 -1.05 -3.71
N LEU A 397 -29.62 -2.27 -3.24
CA LEU A 397 -29.37 -2.56 -1.85
C LEU A 397 -27.88 -2.49 -1.54
N VAL A 398 -27.48 -1.49 -0.81
CA VAL A 398 -26.36 -1.60 0.10
C VAL A 398 -26.76 -2.59 1.21
N ALA A 399 -25.84 -3.38 1.70
CA ALA A 399 -26.08 -4.35 2.75
C ALA A 399 -26.94 -3.75 3.86
N GLY A 400 -28.17 -4.22 3.98
CA GLY A 400 -29.11 -3.77 5.00
C GLY A 400 -30.07 -2.65 4.63
N ALA A 401 -29.99 -2.02 3.46
CA ALA A 401 -30.86 -0.90 3.07
C ALA A 401 -32.34 -1.29 2.84
N THR A 402 -32.70 -2.55 2.82
CA THR A 402 -34.11 -3.00 2.89
C THR A 402 -34.60 -3.23 4.28
N SER A 403 -33.72 -3.32 5.25
CA SER A 403 -34.10 -3.27 6.64
C SER A 403 -34.28 -1.80 7.02
N LYS A 404 -35.18 -1.48 7.92
CA LYS A 404 -35.44 -0.17 8.50
C LYS A 404 -34.21 0.51 9.15
N SER A 405 -32.99 0.08 8.84
CA SER A 405 -31.77 0.38 9.59
C SER A 405 -30.73 1.25 8.89
N ILE A 406 -30.71 1.29 7.54
CA ILE A 406 -29.71 2.09 6.77
C ILE A 406 -30.43 3.15 5.94
N ASP A 407 -30.05 4.41 6.14
CA ASP A 407 -30.56 5.53 5.35
C ASP A 407 -29.80 5.65 4.04
N VAL A 408 -30.56 5.99 2.99
CA VAL A 408 -30.08 6.15 1.61
C VAL A 408 -30.60 7.45 1.04
N ILE A 409 -29.73 8.20 0.38
CA ILE A 409 -30.10 9.39 -0.42
C ILE A 409 -29.81 9.13 -1.88
N GLU A 410 -30.71 9.57 -2.75
CA GLU A 410 -30.50 9.65 -4.19
C GLU A 410 -30.15 11.07 -4.57
N PHE A 411 -29.12 11.22 -5.40
CA PHE A 411 -28.71 12.48 -6.03
C PHE A 411 -29.04 12.45 -7.53
N GLU A 412 -29.30 13.60 -8.08
CA GLU A 412 -29.34 13.77 -9.53
C GLU A 412 -27.92 13.52 -10.09
N TYR A 413 -27.81 12.69 -11.14
CA TYR A 413 -26.52 12.50 -11.80
C TYR A 413 -26.20 13.74 -12.63
N LEU A 414 -25.06 14.36 -12.35
CA LEU A 414 -24.57 15.53 -13.05
C LEU A 414 -23.64 15.08 -14.19
N ASP A 415 -24.03 15.35 -15.42
CA ASP A 415 -23.25 15.04 -16.62
C ASP A 415 -22.47 16.30 -17.06
N GLY A 416 -21.30 16.47 -16.49
CA GLY A 416 -20.44 17.63 -16.76
C GLY A 416 -18.99 17.36 -16.33
N LYS A 417 -18.11 18.30 -16.63
CA LYS A 417 -16.70 18.23 -16.22
C LYS A 417 -16.53 18.89 -14.85
N SER A 418 -15.73 18.30 -13.98
CA SER A 418 -15.37 18.98 -12.73
C SER A 418 -14.48 20.19 -13.00
N MET A 419 -14.52 21.17 -12.10
CA MET A 419 -13.62 22.32 -12.15
C MET A 419 -12.16 21.86 -12.09
N GLU A 420 -11.85 20.87 -11.28
CA GLU A 420 -10.53 20.28 -11.17
C GLU A 420 -10.00 19.72 -12.49
N SER A 421 -10.79 18.87 -13.17
CA SER A 421 -10.43 18.31 -14.48
C SER A 421 -10.32 19.40 -15.55
N TYR A 422 -11.13 20.44 -15.48
CA TYR A 422 -11.07 21.56 -16.41
C TYR A 422 -9.79 22.39 -16.20
N LEU A 423 -9.42 22.68 -14.96
CA LEU A 423 -8.17 23.37 -14.63
C LEU A 423 -6.95 22.55 -15.06
N PHE A 424 -7.01 21.23 -14.92
CA PHE A 424 -5.93 20.35 -15.36
C PHE A 424 -5.76 20.41 -16.89
N GLU A 425 -6.84 20.34 -17.65
CA GLU A 425 -6.82 20.49 -19.11
C GLU A 425 -6.26 21.85 -19.56
N LEU A 426 -6.59 22.92 -18.84
CA LEU A 426 -5.98 24.24 -19.09
C LEU A 426 -4.48 24.23 -18.85
N TYR A 427 -4.02 23.54 -17.80
CA TYR A 427 -2.61 23.39 -17.47
C TYR A 427 -1.86 22.65 -18.58
N GLU A 428 -2.37 21.50 -19.04
CA GLU A 428 -1.76 20.74 -20.14
C GLU A 428 -1.66 21.54 -21.43
N ASN A 429 -2.63 22.43 -21.68
CA ASN A 429 -2.64 23.32 -22.85
C ASN A 429 -1.84 24.63 -22.63
N GLY A 430 -1.14 24.79 -21.51
CA GLY A 430 -0.34 25.97 -21.18
C GLY A 430 -1.14 27.26 -21.00
N GLN A 431 -2.44 27.17 -20.68
CA GLN A 431 -3.35 28.31 -20.57
C GLN A 431 -3.38 28.89 -19.15
N TYR A 432 -2.21 29.25 -18.62
CA TYR A 432 -2.04 29.69 -17.22
C TYR A 432 -2.89 30.91 -16.85
N GLU A 433 -3.04 31.89 -17.74
CA GLU A 433 -3.89 33.08 -17.50
C GLU A 433 -5.33 32.69 -17.21
N LYS A 434 -5.89 31.74 -17.97
CA LYS A 434 -7.27 31.26 -17.73
C LYS A 434 -7.40 30.46 -16.43
N ILE A 435 -6.37 29.75 -16.03
CA ILE A 435 -6.33 29.08 -14.71
C ILE A 435 -6.43 30.14 -13.61
N GLU A 436 -5.64 31.20 -13.70
CA GLU A 436 -5.64 32.29 -12.73
C GLU A 436 -6.99 33.00 -12.68
N GLU A 437 -7.57 33.31 -13.85
CA GLU A 437 -8.90 33.94 -13.98
C GLU A 437 -9.97 33.07 -13.29
N LEU A 438 -10.01 31.77 -13.57
CA LEU A 438 -11.00 30.85 -13.02
C LEU A 438 -10.85 30.68 -11.51
N ILE A 439 -9.60 30.57 -10.99
CA ILE A 439 -9.36 30.51 -9.55
C ILE A 439 -9.76 31.82 -8.85
N CYS A 440 -9.46 32.99 -9.45
CA CYS A 440 -9.91 34.28 -8.93
C CYS A 440 -11.43 34.39 -8.91
N GLU A 441 -12.10 33.88 -9.94
CA GLU A 441 -13.56 33.83 -10.00
C GLU A 441 -14.12 32.92 -8.90
N TYR A 442 -13.55 31.74 -8.71
CA TYR A 442 -13.94 30.83 -7.64
C TYR A 442 -13.83 31.48 -6.24
N ILE A 443 -12.71 32.15 -5.96
CA ILE A 443 -12.54 32.89 -4.70
C ILE A 443 -13.61 33.97 -4.58
N THR A 444 -13.87 34.69 -5.65
CA THR A 444 -14.89 35.76 -5.70
C THR A 444 -16.29 35.21 -5.42
N GLU A 445 -16.65 34.07 -6.01
CA GLU A 445 -17.94 33.42 -5.77
C GLU A 445 -18.08 32.97 -4.29
N ILE A 446 -17.04 32.45 -3.65
CA ILE A 446 -17.04 32.12 -2.22
C ILE A 446 -17.16 33.40 -1.37
N MET A 447 -16.39 34.44 -1.72
CA MET A 447 -16.49 35.72 -1.00
C MET A 447 -17.87 36.39 -1.17
N ASN A 448 -18.69 35.99 -2.15
CA ASN A 448 -20.03 36.52 -2.38
C ASN A 448 -21.16 35.60 -1.88
N ILE A 449 -20.84 34.49 -1.20
CA ILE A 449 -21.87 33.63 -0.62
C ILE A 449 -22.77 34.45 0.33
N THR A 450 -24.08 34.24 0.25
CA THR A 450 -25.06 34.93 1.08
C THR A 450 -25.06 34.39 2.53
N GLY A 451 -25.49 35.25 3.47
CA GLY A 451 -25.58 34.85 4.89
C GLY A 451 -24.28 35.05 5.70
N LYS A 452 -23.38 35.91 5.18
CA LYS A 452 -22.16 36.28 5.93
C LYS A 452 -22.45 37.05 7.20
N CYS A 453 -21.66 36.78 8.20
CA CYS A 453 -21.63 37.51 9.47
C CYS A 453 -20.16 37.80 9.86
N PRO A 454 -19.92 38.76 10.77
CA PRO A 454 -18.60 38.84 11.41
C PRO A 454 -18.23 37.49 11.99
N PHE A 455 -17.01 37.02 11.71
CA PHE A 455 -16.57 35.75 12.25
C PHE A 455 -16.37 35.84 13.75
N VAL A 456 -16.99 34.89 14.47
CA VAL A 456 -16.82 34.73 15.91
C VAL A 456 -16.50 33.27 16.20
N GLN A 457 -15.33 33.03 16.75
CA GLN A 457 -14.91 31.71 17.16
C GLN A 457 -15.82 31.19 18.29
N THR A 458 -16.47 30.07 18.07
CA THR A 458 -17.38 29.43 19.04
C THR A 458 -16.71 28.18 19.61
N ALA A 459 -17.20 27.70 20.78
CA ALA A 459 -16.69 26.46 21.36
C ALA A 459 -16.82 25.24 20.42
N LYS A 460 -17.88 25.18 19.58
CA LYS A 460 -18.03 24.13 18.56
C LYS A 460 -17.01 24.26 17.45
N PHE A 461 -16.64 25.48 17.06
CA PHE A 461 -15.57 25.71 16.09
C PHE A 461 -14.23 25.22 16.68
N GLU A 462 -13.92 25.61 17.93
CA GLU A 462 -12.66 25.22 18.60
C GLU A 462 -12.53 23.71 18.76
N GLU A 463 -13.63 23.02 19.04
CA GLU A 463 -13.66 21.55 19.15
C GLU A 463 -13.17 20.85 17.86
N ILE A 464 -13.52 21.40 16.69
CA ILE A 464 -13.23 20.79 15.41
C ILE A 464 -11.93 21.33 14.79
N PHE A 465 -11.78 22.66 14.83
CA PHE A 465 -10.72 23.36 14.10
C PHE A 465 -9.59 23.90 14.98
N GLY A 466 -9.76 23.91 16.30
CA GLY A 466 -8.80 24.45 17.26
C GLY A 466 -9.00 25.94 17.57
N ASP A 467 -8.18 26.45 18.49
CA ASP A 467 -8.16 27.87 18.86
C ASP A 467 -7.20 28.63 17.93
N HIS A 468 -7.76 29.53 17.12
CA HIS A 468 -7.01 30.38 16.18
C HIS A 468 -7.31 31.85 16.43
N LYS A 469 -6.29 32.70 16.39
CA LYS A 469 -6.45 34.15 16.61
C LYS A 469 -6.73 34.85 15.28
N PHE A 470 -7.99 34.91 14.91
CA PHE A 470 -8.46 35.76 13.82
C PHE A 470 -8.86 37.13 14.33
N ASP A 471 -8.53 38.17 13.59
CA ASP A 471 -8.94 39.53 13.93
C ASP A 471 -10.41 39.81 13.55
N SER A 472 -10.93 40.95 13.99
CA SER A 472 -12.33 41.35 13.79
C SER A 472 -12.70 41.67 12.33
N SER A 473 -11.74 41.62 11.38
CA SER A 473 -11.98 41.87 9.96
C SER A 473 -12.48 40.62 9.23
N TYR A 474 -12.32 39.43 9.84
CA TYR A 474 -12.77 38.18 9.23
C TYR A 474 -14.29 38.09 9.18
N THR A 475 -14.77 37.67 8.01
CA THR A 475 -16.16 37.26 7.83
C THR A 475 -16.28 35.74 7.84
N GLY A 476 -17.42 35.25 8.28
CA GLY A 476 -17.73 33.84 8.33
C GLY A 476 -19.09 33.51 7.74
N VAL A 477 -19.28 32.28 7.33
CA VAL A 477 -20.53 31.74 6.81
C VAL A 477 -20.97 30.56 7.67
N ALA A 478 -22.20 30.63 8.20
CA ALA A 478 -22.82 29.51 8.88
C ALA A 478 -23.81 28.80 7.95
N GLY A 479 -23.88 27.48 8.03
CA GLY A 479 -24.79 26.69 7.22
C GLY A 479 -24.44 26.61 5.73
N SER A 480 -23.22 26.98 5.33
CA SER A 480 -22.70 26.77 4.00
C SER A 480 -22.07 25.38 3.85
N ASP A 481 -21.99 24.91 2.62
CA ASP A 481 -21.16 23.76 2.31
C ASP A 481 -19.69 24.05 2.68
N PHE A 482 -19.06 23.06 3.31
CA PHE A 482 -17.67 23.13 3.69
C PHE A 482 -16.74 22.53 2.61
N ASP A 483 -17.27 21.63 1.79
CA ASP A 483 -16.53 20.90 0.76
C ASP A 483 -16.67 21.51 -0.64
N ILE A 484 -16.70 22.85 -0.75
CA ILE A 484 -16.69 23.55 -2.04
C ILE A 484 -15.26 23.50 -2.63
N ILE A 485 -14.72 22.30 -2.82
CA ILE A 485 -13.42 22.09 -3.47
C ILE A 485 -13.58 21.81 -4.96
N PHE A 486 -12.53 21.98 -5.76
CA PHE A 486 -12.63 21.95 -7.23
C PHE A 486 -13.15 20.61 -7.78
N SER A 487 -12.83 19.50 -7.15
CA SER A 487 -13.37 18.17 -7.52
C SER A 487 -14.87 18.03 -7.29
N ASN A 488 -15.44 18.81 -6.37
CA ASN A 488 -16.86 18.78 -6.02
C ASN A 488 -17.70 19.82 -6.80
N ILE A 489 -17.12 20.57 -7.72
CA ILE A 489 -17.79 21.55 -8.55
C ILE A 489 -17.92 20.99 -9.96
N ILE A 490 -19.15 20.72 -10.41
CA ILE A 490 -19.43 20.24 -11.77
C ILE A 490 -19.99 21.38 -12.60
N PHE A 491 -19.32 21.71 -13.69
CA PHE A 491 -19.77 22.73 -14.62
C PHE A 491 -20.97 22.27 -15.43
N ASP A 492 -21.81 23.23 -15.83
CA ASP A 492 -22.86 23.00 -16.82
C ASP A 492 -22.27 22.41 -18.11
N LYS A 493 -22.85 21.31 -18.60
CA LYS A 493 -22.33 20.58 -19.77
C LYS A 493 -22.21 21.41 -21.02
N VAL A 494 -23.10 22.38 -21.18
CA VAL A 494 -23.20 23.19 -22.41
C VAL A 494 -22.44 24.50 -22.29
N LYS A 495 -22.54 25.18 -21.15
CA LYS A 495 -21.95 26.50 -20.91
C LYS A 495 -20.58 26.46 -20.27
N GLY A 496 -20.16 25.29 -19.75
CA GLY A 496 -18.91 25.16 -19.05
C GLY A 496 -18.81 26.11 -17.85
N PRO A 497 -17.64 26.73 -17.61
CA PRO A 497 -17.42 27.65 -16.50
C PRO A 497 -18.32 28.88 -16.49
N GLU A 498 -18.85 29.29 -17.65
CA GLU A 498 -19.76 30.43 -17.78
C GLU A 498 -21.19 30.12 -17.29
N GLY A 499 -21.51 28.85 -17.08
CA GLY A 499 -22.79 28.37 -16.59
C GLY A 499 -22.89 28.30 -15.07
N GLU A 500 -23.82 27.48 -14.59
CA GLU A 500 -23.96 27.17 -13.19
C GLU A 500 -22.88 26.22 -12.73
N TRP A 501 -22.42 26.40 -11.51
CA TRP A 501 -21.45 25.56 -10.84
C TRP A 501 -22.16 24.65 -9.83
N ASN A 502 -22.39 23.41 -10.21
CA ASN A 502 -23.18 22.48 -9.43
C ASN A 502 -22.31 21.81 -8.37
N LEU A 503 -22.66 21.97 -7.10
CA LEU A 503 -21.98 21.35 -5.97
C LEU A 503 -22.40 19.89 -5.87
N LEU A 504 -21.44 18.98 -6.10
CA LEU A 504 -21.65 17.53 -6.13
C LEU A 504 -21.88 16.98 -4.72
N ASP A 505 -21.13 17.47 -3.76
CA ASP A 505 -21.11 17.01 -2.38
C ASP A 505 -21.22 18.18 -1.41
N TYR A 506 -22.13 18.09 -0.46
CA TYR A 506 -22.33 19.04 0.62
C TYR A 506 -22.56 18.29 1.93
N GLU A 507 -21.77 17.27 2.15
CA GLU A 507 -21.80 16.38 3.31
C GLU A 507 -21.55 17.15 4.63
N TRP A 508 -20.60 18.07 4.58
CA TRP A 508 -20.18 18.86 5.72
C TRP A 508 -20.77 20.27 5.68
N CYS A 509 -21.65 20.56 6.62
CA CYS A 509 -22.29 21.85 6.76
C CYS A 509 -22.48 22.17 8.25
N PHE A 510 -21.75 23.15 8.73
CA PHE A 510 -21.72 23.51 10.15
C PHE A 510 -22.78 24.58 10.50
N ASP A 511 -23.38 24.48 11.67
CA ASP A 511 -24.38 25.43 12.19
C ASP A 511 -23.75 26.68 12.86
N PHE A 512 -22.43 26.80 12.81
CA PHE A 512 -21.64 27.92 13.30
C PHE A 512 -20.80 28.52 12.16
N PRO A 513 -20.36 29.80 12.28
CA PRO A 513 -19.58 30.45 11.26
C PRO A 513 -18.23 29.77 11.00
N ILE A 514 -17.89 29.58 9.73
CA ILE A 514 -16.57 29.18 9.23
C ILE A 514 -15.97 30.38 8.50
N PRO A 515 -14.69 30.74 8.66
CA PRO A 515 -14.05 31.80 7.90
C PRO A 515 -14.21 31.54 6.40
N ASP A 516 -14.77 32.50 5.67
CA ASP A 516 -15.00 32.36 4.23
C ASP A 516 -13.69 32.24 3.43
N LYS A 517 -12.63 32.89 3.87
CA LYS A 517 -11.28 32.68 3.32
C LYS A 517 -10.80 31.24 3.49
N PHE A 518 -11.14 30.57 4.60
CA PHE A 518 -10.77 29.16 4.78
C PHE A 518 -11.51 28.25 3.80
N LEU A 519 -12.79 28.51 3.54
CA LEU A 519 -13.53 27.77 2.50
C LEU A 519 -12.84 27.90 1.15
N ALA A 520 -12.45 29.11 0.75
CA ALA A 520 -11.73 29.34 -0.49
C ALA A 520 -10.33 28.68 -0.51
N PHE A 521 -9.59 28.76 0.60
CA PHE A 521 -8.28 28.15 0.75
C PHE A 521 -8.32 26.64 0.50
N ARG A 522 -9.34 25.92 1.00
CA ARG A 522 -9.46 24.48 0.85
C ARG A 522 -9.46 24.03 -0.61
N GLY A 523 -10.16 24.74 -1.51
CA GLY A 523 -10.15 24.44 -2.94
C GLY A 523 -8.74 24.51 -3.54
N LEU A 524 -7.99 25.57 -3.21
CA LEU A 524 -6.62 25.74 -3.66
C LEU A 524 -5.68 24.70 -3.03
N TYR A 525 -5.83 24.45 -1.74
CA TYR A 525 -4.99 23.52 -1.00
C TYR A 525 -5.07 22.11 -1.58
N TYR A 526 -6.29 21.59 -1.78
CA TYR A 526 -6.44 20.26 -2.36
C TYR A 526 -5.90 20.21 -3.79
N TYR A 527 -6.13 21.23 -4.59
CA TYR A 527 -5.65 21.27 -5.96
C TYR A 527 -4.13 21.32 -6.07
N PHE A 528 -3.47 22.24 -5.37
CA PHE A 528 -2.03 22.42 -5.46
C PHE A 528 -1.21 21.39 -4.69
N GLU A 529 -1.72 20.84 -3.59
CA GLU A 529 -0.96 19.88 -2.79
C GLU A 529 -1.19 18.43 -3.22
N PHE A 530 -2.33 18.12 -3.81
CA PHE A 530 -2.69 16.73 -4.11
C PHE A 530 -2.95 16.47 -5.59
N THR A 531 -3.64 17.34 -6.32
CA THR A 531 -4.05 17.10 -7.70
C THR A 531 -3.01 17.59 -8.71
N ASN A 532 -2.59 18.84 -8.64
CA ASN A 532 -1.66 19.44 -9.62
C ASN A 532 -0.44 20.07 -8.96
N LYS A 533 0.42 19.25 -8.41
CA LYS A 533 1.71 19.66 -7.81
C LYS A 533 2.64 20.31 -8.83
N CYS A 534 2.60 19.86 -10.08
CA CYS A 534 3.44 20.42 -11.16
C CYS A 534 3.12 21.89 -11.43
N LEU A 535 1.85 22.29 -11.34
CA LEU A 535 1.50 23.70 -11.47
C LEU A 535 1.99 24.54 -10.29
N LYS A 536 1.97 23.98 -9.07
CA LYS A 536 2.57 24.63 -7.89
C LYS A 536 4.06 24.81 -8.09
N GLU A 537 4.79 23.76 -8.47
CA GLU A 537 6.22 23.79 -8.76
C GLU A 537 6.57 24.77 -9.89
N TYR A 538 5.73 24.89 -10.90
CA TYR A 538 5.88 25.87 -11.97
C TYR A 538 5.89 27.33 -11.44
N TYR A 539 5.00 27.69 -10.51
CA TYR A 539 4.97 29.00 -9.89
C TYR A 539 6.15 29.20 -8.93
N GLU A 540 6.49 28.20 -8.14
CA GLU A 540 7.60 28.24 -7.19
C GLU A 540 8.96 28.41 -7.91
N ALA A 541 9.15 27.80 -9.08
CA ALA A 541 10.32 27.99 -9.93
C ALA A 541 10.49 29.44 -10.42
N GLN A 542 9.40 30.21 -10.45
CA GLN A 542 9.39 31.63 -10.77
C GLN A 542 9.50 32.53 -9.52
N GLY A 543 9.68 31.96 -8.34
CA GLY A 543 9.72 32.66 -7.06
C GLY A 543 8.35 33.13 -6.58
N ILE A 544 7.25 32.53 -7.08
CA ILE A 544 5.88 32.90 -6.74
C ILE A 544 5.31 31.85 -5.78
N ASN A 545 4.93 32.29 -4.57
CA ASN A 545 4.10 31.48 -3.69
C ASN A 545 2.64 31.50 -4.18
N VAL A 546 2.09 30.35 -4.52
CA VAL A 546 0.74 30.24 -5.11
C VAL A 546 -0.35 30.79 -4.18
N TYR A 547 -0.23 30.58 -2.88
CA TYR A 547 -1.22 31.05 -1.92
C TYR A 547 -1.18 32.60 -1.80
N ASN A 548 0.02 33.16 -1.73
CA ASN A 548 0.18 34.61 -1.65
C ASN A 548 -0.30 35.29 -2.95
N LYS A 549 -0.08 34.64 -4.10
CA LYS A 549 -0.60 35.11 -5.41
C LYS A 549 -2.12 35.27 -5.40
N PHE A 550 -2.83 34.33 -4.72
CA PHE A 550 -4.29 34.36 -4.62
C PHE A 550 -4.82 35.05 -3.34
N GLY A 551 -3.98 35.82 -2.64
CA GLY A 551 -4.41 36.73 -1.57
C GLY A 551 -4.47 36.12 -0.17
N PHE A 552 -3.72 35.04 0.08
CA PHE A 552 -3.55 34.43 1.41
C PHE A 552 -2.17 34.77 1.98
N SER A 553 -2.10 35.30 3.19
CA SER A 553 -0.82 35.53 3.87
C SER A 553 -0.22 34.23 4.39
N ASP A 554 1.10 34.24 4.70
CA ASP A 554 1.78 33.06 5.24
C ASP A 554 1.18 32.63 6.60
N GLU A 555 0.73 33.59 7.41
CA GLU A 555 0.06 33.33 8.67
C GLU A 555 -1.30 32.66 8.45
N GLU A 556 -2.09 33.13 7.47
CA GLU A 556 -3.37 32.51 7.10
C GLU A 556 -3.16 31.10 6.58
N VAL A 557 -2.20 30.87 5.68
CA VAL A 557 -1.87 29.55 5.13
C VAL A 557 -1.53 28.58 6.28
N LYS A 558 -0.69 28.98 7.21
CA LYS A 558 -0.32 28.15 8.35
C LYS A 558 -1.52 27.82 9.24
N ALA A 559 -2.36 28.80 9.54
CA ALA A 559 -3.56 28.60 10.37
C ALA A 559 -4.56 27.68 9.66
N PHE A 560 -4.78 27.87 8.37
CA PHE A 560 -5.73 27.08 7.58
C PHE A 560 -5.27 25.63 7.36
N ILE A 561 -3.98 25.39 7.22
CA ILE A 561 -3.42 24.02 7.20
C ILE A 561 -3.65 23.33 8.55
N ASP A 562 -3.42 24.01 9.68
CA ASP A 562 -3.69 23.41 11.00
C ASP A 562 -5.19 23.11 11.19
N MET A 563 -6.06 24.03 10.76
CA MET A 563 -7.52 23.81 10.78
C MET A 563 -7.92 22.61 9.94
N GLU A 564 -7.36 22.45 8.73
CA GLU A 564 -7.63 21.29 7.87
C GLU A 564 -7.17 19.99 8.50
N HIS A 565 -5.95 19.94 9.05
CA HIS A 565 -5.46 18.76 9.76
C HIS A 565 -6.36 18.36 10.93
N ARG A 566 -6.84 19.33 11.73
CA ARG A 566 -7.77 19.06 12.84
C ARG A 566 -9.12 18.57 12.36
N PHE A 567 -9.61 19.11 11.27
CA PHE A 567 -10.83 18.60 10.63
C PHE A 567 -10.66 17.15 10.17
N GLN A 568 -9.53 16.80 9.55
CA GLN A 568 -9.26 15.42 9.17
C GLN A 568 -9.21 14.49 10.41
N VAL A 569 -8.59 14.91 11.50
CA VAL A 569 -8.63 14.18 12.78
C VAL A 569 -10.07 14.01 13.30
N TYR A 570 -10.90 15.04 13.18
CA TYR A 570 -12.32 14.96 13.54
C TYR A 570 -13.10 13.94 12.70
N VAL A 571 -12.80 13.84 11.41
CA VAL A 571 -13.44 12.89 10.46
C VAL A 571 -12.95 11.47 10.69
N ILE A 572 -11.64 11.28 10.79
CA ILE A 572 -10.97 9.98 10.92
C ILE A 572 -11.18 9.40 12.32
N GLY A 573 -11.13 10.25 13.37
CA GLY A 573 -11.15 9.79 14.75
C GLY A 573 -9.90 8.96 15.09
N GLY A 574 -10.09 7.78 15.64
CA GLY A 574 -9.01 6.84 15.97
C GLY A 574 -8.83 5.69 14.94
N VAL A 575 -9.45 5.81 13.77
CA VAL A 575 -9.37 4.77 12.72
C VAL A 575 -8.02 4.84 12.02
N ALA A 576 -7.30 3.73 11.95
CA ALA A 576 -6.09 3.63 11.15
C ALA A 576 -6.45 3.45 9.67
N SER A 577 -5.91 4.33 8.83
CA SER A 577 -5.99 4.14 7.37
C SER A 577 -5.24 2.88 6.93
N LEU A 578 -5.49 2.40 5.72
CA LEU A 578 -4.71 1.28 5.15
C LEU A 578 -3.22 1.65 5.04
N GLU A 579 -2.89 2.90 4.82
CA GLU A 579 -1.51 3.39 4.79
C GLU A 579 -0.84 3.25 6.17
N VAL A 580 -1.52 3.68 7.24
CA VAL A 580 -1.04 3.51 8.62
C VAL A 580 -0.92 2.02 8.95
N LEU A 581 -1.90 1.20 8.60
CA LEU A 581 -1.85 -0.25 8.81
C LEU A 581 -0.68 -0.88 8.06
N HIS A 582 -0.41 -0.46 6.82
CA HIS A 582 0.77 -0.90 6.07
C HIS A 582 2.08 -0.52 6.77
N ALA A 583 2.19 0.72 7.25
CA ALA A 583 3.41 1.21 7.91
C ALA A 583 3.75 0.48 9.22
N ILE A 584 2.76 -0.09 9.90
CA ILE A 584 2.97 -0.86 11.15
C ILE A 584 3.17 -2.37 10.93
N MET A 585 2.96 -2.88 9.71
CA MET A 585 3.21 -4.30 9.39
C MET A 585 4.71 -4.61 9.39
N PRO A 586 5.12 -5.84 9.68
CA PRO A 586 6.53 -6.24 9.74
C PRO A 586 7.16 -6.46 8.34
N THR A 587 6.65 -5.80 7.31
CA THR A 587 7.13 -5.87 5.93
C THR A 587 7.87 -4.61 5.53
N SER A 588 8.89 -4.74 4.70
CA SER A 588 9.71 -3.64 4.23
C SER A 588 9.32 -3.21 2.82
N THR A 589 9.39 -1.90 2.58
CA THR A 589 9.27 -1.33 1.24
C THR A 589 10.55 -0.57 0.91
N VAL A 590 11.22 -0.98 -0.17
CA VAL A 590 12.48 -0.40 -0.62
C VAL A 590 12.31 0.18 -2.02
N TYR A 591 12.77 1.42 -2.23
CA TYR A 591 12.71 2.07 -3.53
C TYR A 591 13.96 1.75 -4.35
N LEU A 592 13.80 1.49 -5.65
CA LEU A 592 14.89 1.16 -6.57
C LEU A 592 16.02 2.19 -6.52
N ASP A 593 15.68 3.49 -6.48
CA ASP A 593 16.68 4.56 -6.39
C ASP A 593 17.53 4.46 -5.13
N SER A 594 16.95 4.06 -4.00
CA SER A 594 17.69 3.85 -2.75
C SER A 594 18.68 2.69 -2.90
N VAL A 595 18.22 1.57 -3.48
CA VAL A 595 19.08 0.40 -3.75
C VAL A 595 20.24 0.77 -4.68
N LEU A 596 19.95 1.54 -5.74
CA LEU A 596 20.98 1.98 -6.69
C LEU A 596 21.99 2.95 -6.04
N ARG A 597 21.52 3.87 -5.20
CA ARG A 597 22.42 4.78 -4.45
C ARG A 597 23.31 4.02 -3.48
N GLU A 598 22.75 3.07 -2.72
CA GLU A 598 23.53 2.21 -1.82
C GLU A 598 24.52 1.35 -2.60
N SER A 599 24.12 0.73 -3.72
CA SER A 599 25.00 -0.03 -4.59
C SER A 599 26.15 0.81 -5.15
N ASN A 600 25.89 2.05 -5.58
CA ASN A 600 26.92 2.96 -6.05
C ASN A 600 27.86 3.40 -4.92
N ALA A 601 27.33 3.65 -3.73
CA ALA A 601 28.14 3.96 -2.55
C ALA A 601 29.05 2.79 -2.20
N LEU A 602 28.53 1.56 -2.16
CA LEU A 602 29.30 0.33 -1.93
C LEU A 602 30.36 0.11 -3.00
N LYS A 603 30.04 0.38 -4.28
CA LYS A 603 31.00 0.26 -5.37
C LYS A 603 32.17 1.24 -5.23
N ASN A 604 31.89 2.47 -4.80
CA ASN A 604 32.92 3.48 -4.54
C ASN A 604 33.75 3.13 -3.30
N LEU A 605 33.11 2.61 -2.24
CA LEU A 605 33.78 2.08 -1.05
C LEU A 605 34.73 0.93 -1.36
N ASN A 606 34.31 0.03 -2.23
CA ASN A 606 35.00 -1.20 -2.55
C ASN A 606 35.96 -1.06 -3.74
N ASN A 607 36.42 0.15 -4.02
CA ASN A 607 37.41 0.45 -5.06
C ASN A 607 38.78 0.75 -4.44
N PRO A 608 39.58 -0.28 -4.10
CA PRO A 608 40.86 -0.11 -3.44
C PRO A 608 41.87 0.59 -4.33
N LYS A 609 42.77 1.36 -3.69
CA LYS A 609 43.99 1.85 -4.31
C LYS A 609 45.16 0.98 -3.90
N LEU A 610 46.01 0.67 -4.86
CA LEU A 610 47.16 -0.22 -4.64
C LEU A 610 48.42 0.48 -5.08
N TYR A 611 49.46 0.44 -4.25
CA TYR A 611 50.75 0.97 -4.52
C TYR A 611 51.85 -0.06 -4.25
N PHE A 612 52.95 0.04 -4.96
CA PHE A 612 54.12 -0.83 -4.70
C PHE A 612 55.34 0.01 -4.35
N SER A 613 56.32 -0.60 -3.72
CA SER A 613 57.59 0.02 -3.39
C SER A 613 58.76 -0.88 -3.73
N TYR A 614 59.80 -0.25 -4.27
CA TYR A 614 61.12 -0.89 -4.44
C TYR A 614 62.07 -0.55 -3.28
N GLY A 615 61.60 0.13 -2.25
CA GLY A 615 62.34 0.58 -1.07
C GLY A 615 62.40 2.10 -0.90
N GLU A 616 61.71 2.85 -1.75
CA GLU A 616 61.74 4.34 -1.81
C GLU A 616 60.46 5.00 -1.27
N GLY A 617 59.49 4.18 -0.77
CA GLY A 617 58.17 4.64 -0.29
C GLY A 617 57.04 4.29 -1.26
N TYR A 618 55.85 4.87 -1.04
CA TYR A 618 54.63 4.65 -1.81
C TYR A 618 54.13 5.98 -2.35
N ASP A 619 54.03 6.11 -3.67
CA ASP A 619 53.53 7.32 -4.35
C ASP A 619 52.68 6.96 -5.57
N ASP A 620 52.07 7.97 -6.19
CA ASP A 620 51.19 7.79 -7.33
C ASP A 620 51.88 7.31 -8.62
N GLU A 621 53.21 7.45 -8.74
CA GLU A 621 54.00 6.96 -9.87
C GLU A 621 54.15 5.40 -9.79
N HIS A 622 54.00 4.86 -8.60
CA HIS A 622 54.13 3.43 -8.31
C HIS A 622 52.77 2.79 -8.03
N ARG A 623 51.75 3.16 -8.77
CA ARG A 623 50.36 2.64 -8.58
C ARG A 623 50.12 1.36 -9.39
N ILE A 624 49.46 0.38 -8.77
CA ILE A 624 48.96 -0.84 -9.42
C ILE A 624 47.48 -0.67 -9.77
N TYR A 625 47.12 -0.98 -11.01
CA TYR A 625 45.72 -0.99 -11.47
C TYR A 625 45.22 -2.42 -11.68
N ILE A 626 44.36 -2.89 -10.80
CA ILE A 626 43.66 -4.17 -10.92
C ILE A 626 42.16 -3.94 -10.79
N ILE A 627 41.39 -4.80 -11.41
CA ILE A 627 39.94 -4.84 -11.22
C ILE A 627 39.67 -5.86 -10.10
N PRO A 628 39.26 -5.42 -8.90
CA PRO A 628 38.94 -6.33 -7.82
C PRO A 628 37.67 -7.11 -8.14
N LYS A 629 37.55 -8.34 -7.61
CA LYS A 629 36.29 -9.06 -7.56
C LYS A 629 35.52 -8.56 -6.35
N VAL A 630 34.31 -8.04 -6.56
CA VAL A 630 33.47 -7.49 -5.50
C VAL A 630 32.18 -8.30 -5.35
N TYR A 631 31.92 -8.80 -4.15
CA TYR A 631 30.74 -9.58 -3.78
C TYR A 631 30.06 -8.95 -2.55
N GLY A 632 29.18 -7.96 -2.77
CA GLY A 632 28.62 -7.16 -1.66
C GLY A 632 29.68 -6.35 -0.94
N SER A 633 29.88 -6.61 0.35
CA SER A 633 30.95 -5.99 1.17
C SER A 633 32.35 -6.57 0.93
N ARG A 634 32.42 -7.76 0.33
CA ARG A 634 33.67 -8.50 0.13
C ARG A 634 34.43 -8.06 -1.10
N VAL A 635 35.70 -7.83 -0.93
CA VAL A 635 36.67 -7.49 -1.99
C VAL A 635 37.74 -8.59 -2.02
N GLU A 636 38.01 -9.14 -3.20
CA GLU A 636 39.06 -10.12 -3.43
C GLU A 636 39.96 -9.66 -4.56
N MET A 637 41.26 -9.79 -4.37
CA MET A 637 42.28 -9.39 -5.35
C MET A 637 43.46 -10.36 -5.36
N ASP A 638 43.96 -10.60 -6.57
CA ASP A 638 45.23 -11.26 -6.80
C ASP A 638 46.19 -10.22 -7.40
N ILE A 639 47.13 -9.72 -6.60
CA ILE A 639 48.06 -8.65 -6.94
C ILE A 639 49.35 -9.25 -7.51
N PRO A 640 49.69 -9.05 -8.78
CA PRO A 640 50.93 -9.57 -9.35
C PRO A 640 52.15 -8.80 -8.75
N LEU A 641 53.19 -9.56 -8.40
CA LEU A 641 54.41 -9.04 -7.81
C LEU A 641 55.57 -9.08 -8.80
N ALA A 642 56.26 -7.96 -8.98
CA ALA A 642 57.51 -7.96 -9.72
C ALA A 642 58.67 -8.43 -8.81
N SER A 643 59.67 -9.09 -9.41
CA SER A 643 60.79 -9.74 -8.64
C SER A 643 61.60 -8.80 -7.77
N ASN A 644 61.54 -7.50 -7.98
CA ASN A 644 62.24 -6.48 -7.23
C ASN A 644 61.37 -5.65 -6.29
N MET A 645 60.03 -5.95 -6.23
CA MET A 645 59.13 -5.33 -5.25
C MET A 645 59.53 -5.69 -3.83
N ARG A 646 59.53 -4.69 -2.93
CA ARG A 646 59.84 -4.84 -1.51
C ARG A 646 58.63 -4.64 -0.61
N GLY A 647 57.60 -3.94 -1.12
CA GLY A 647 56.36 -3.72 -0.38
C GLY A 647 55.15 -3.43 -1.27
N VAL A 648 53.96 -3.68 -0.71
CA VAL A 648 52.66 -3.31 -1.29
C VAL A 648 51.89 -2.54 -0.24
N ARG A 649 51.32 -1.41 -0.61
CA ARG A 649 50.34 -0.66 0.17
C ARG A 649 48.97 -0.86 -0.47
N ILE A 650 47.97 -1.17 0.36
CA ILE A 650 46.57 -1.31 -0.02
C ILE A 650 45.82 -0.24 0.76
N ASP A 651 45.15 0.64 0.06
CA ASP A 651 44.17 1.57 0.62
C ASP A 651 42.80 0.96 0.34
N PRO A 652 42.17 0.27 1.32
CA PRO A 652 40.97 -0.52 1.05
C PRO A 652 39.74 0.33 0.68
N THR A 653 39.72 1.59 1.06
CA THR A 653 38.66 2.57 0.76
C THR A 653 39.21 4.01 0.94
N GLU A 654 38.42 5.01 0.64
CA GLU A 654 38.72 6.43 0.86
C GLU A 654 37.89 7.06 1.98
N TYR A 655 37.30 6.21 2.87
CA TYR A 655 36.36 6.67 3.90
C TYR A 655 36.65 6.04 5.25
N ASP A 656 36.15 6.68 6.32
CA ASP A 656 36.05 6.09 7.64
C ASP A 656 35.30 4.75 7.55
N SER A 657 35.92 3.66 7.99
CA SER A 657 35.39 2.33 7.73
C SER A 657 35.85 1.29 8.73
N VAL A 658 35.18 0.15 8.75
CA VAL A 658 35.62 -1.06 9.40
C VAL A 658 36.00 -2.08 8.33
N VAL A 659 37.23 -2.55 8.34
CA VAL A 659 37.76 -3.53 7.39
C VAL A 659 38.06 -4.82 8.13
N SER A 660 37.47 -5.92 7.70
CA SER A 660 37.72 -7.26 8.24
C SER A 660 38.49 -8.09 7.22
N ILE A 661 39.74 -8.39 7.51
CA ILE A 661 40.59 -9.21 6.65
C ILE A 661 40.15 -10.68 6.80
N ASN A 662 39.76 -11.29 5.68
CA ASN A 662 39.34 -12.70 5.62
C ASN A 662 40.54 -13.61 5.34
N ASP A 663 41.37 -13.23 4.34
CA ASP A 663 42.57 -13.95 3.99
C ASP A 663 43.62 -13.04 3.34
N MET A 664 44.90 -13.34 3.60
CA MET A 664 46.01 -12.60 3.03
C MET A 664 47.25 -13.48 2.97
N TYR A 665 47.72 -13.79 1.77
CA TYR A 665 48.89 -14.70 1.57
C TYR A 665 49.62 -14.41 0.28
N PHE A 666 50.89 -14.81 0.24
CA PHE A 666 51.70 -14.87 -0.95
C PHE A 666 51.64 -16.23 -1.64
N VAL A 667 51.71 -16.22 -2.98
CA VAL A 667 51.92 -17.42 -3.79
C VAL A 667 53.29 -17.31 -4.45
N SER A 668 54.14 -18.31 -4.26
CA SER A 668 55.46 -18.36 -4.88
C SER A 668 55.41 -18.88 -6.31
N ASN A 669 56.56 -18.76 -7.05
CA ASN A 669 56.76 -19.34 -8.39
C ASN A 669 56.56 -20.87 -8.43
N SER A 670 56.70 -21.53 -7.29
CA SER A 670 56.47 -23.00 -7.15
C SER A 670 55.01 -23.34 -6.78
N GLY A 671 54.16 -22.35 -6.58
CA GLY A 671 52.77 -22.50 -6.14
C GLY A 671 52.62 -22.71 -4.61
N GLU A 672 53.66 -22.49 -3.87
CA GLU A 672 53.61 -22.56 -2.39
C GLU A 672 52.91 -21.33 -1.83
N ILE A 673 51.99 -21.55 -0.86
CA ILE A 673 51.22 -20.51 -0.18
C ILE A 673 51.92 -20.15 1.12
N LYS A 674 52.16 -18.85 1.34
CA LYS A 674 52.72 -18.29 2.56
C LYS A 674 51.81 -17.22 3.13
N HIS A 675 51.11 -17.53 4.23
CA HIS A 675 50.23 -16.58 4.91
C HIS A 675 51.05 -15.41 5.50
N ILE A 676 50.41 -14.23 5.54
CA ILE A 676 51.01 -13.01 6.07
C ILE A 676 50.60 -12.84 7.50
N ASP A 677 51.57 -12.93 8.41
CA ASP A 677 51.37 -12.85 9.87
C ASP A 677 51.58 -11.41 10.39
N GLU A 678 52.22 -10.53 9.63
CA GLU A 678 52.58 -9.15 10.04
C GLU A 678 52.35 -8.15 8.89
N TYR A 679 51.67 -7.06 9.21
CA TYR A 679 51.50 -5.90 8.33
C TYR A 679 51.33 -4.63 9.13
N LEU A 680 51.65 -3.47 8.51
CA LEU A 680 51.44 -2.14 9.09
C LEU A 680 50.05 -1.65 8.70
N MET A 681 49.44 -0.84 9.55
CA MET A 681 48.17 -0.15 9.29
C MET A 681 48.11 1.16 10.07
N ASN A 682 47.29 2.10 9.60
CA ASN A 682 47.01 3.36 10.27
C ASN A 682 45.61 3.39 10.94
N GLY A 683 45.04 2.22 11.27
CA GLY A 683 43.78 2.08 11.96
C GLY A 683 43.93 1.43 13.35
N TYR A 684 42.81 1.16 14.01
CA TYR A 684 42.73 0.55 15.32
C TYR A 684 42.22 -0.90 15.22
N MET A 685 42.93 -1.87 15.83
CA MET A 685 42.46 -3.26 15.85
C MET A 685 41.29 -3.45 16.82
N MET A 686 40.21 -4.04 16.36
CA MET A 686 39.07 -4.43 17.18
C MET A 686 38.99 -5.95 17.46
N GLY A 687 39.84 -6.72 16.83
CA GLY A 687 39.95 -8.17 16.98
C GLY A 687 41.23 -8.66 16.33
N LYS A 688 41.26 -9.92 15.89
CA LYS A 688 42.46 -10.47 15.22
C LYS A 688 42.61 -10.03 13.77
N SER A 689 41.49 -9.71 13.10
CA SER A 689 41.46 -9.41 11.68
C SER A 689 40.60 -8.19 11.31
N THR A 690 40.04 -7.49 12.30
CA THR A 690 39.15 -6.36 12.09
C THR A 690 39.84 -5.05 12.46
N ILE A 691 39.90 -4.12 11.53
CA ILE A 691 40.56 -2.82 11.67
C ILE A 691 39.49 -1.72 11.57
N VAL A 692 39.51 -0.77 12.49
CA VAL A 692 38.67 0.42 12.47
C VAL A 692 39.52 1.60 11.99
N TYR A 693 39.17 2.17 10.84
CA TYR A 693 39.85 3.32 10.24
C TYR A 693 39.04 4.58 10.48
N ASN A 694 39.48 5.43 11.38
CA ASN A 694 38.99 6.79 11.60
C ASN A 694 39.82 7.80 10.79
N THR A 695 39.86 7.58 9.49
CA THR A 695 40.63 8.40 8.53
C THR A 695 40.06 8.17 7.13
N ASN A 696 40.14 9.21 6.30
CA ASN A 696 39.84 9.15 4.87
C ASN A 696 40.98 8.59 4.00
N ASP A 697 42.06 8.15 4.60
CA ASP A 697 43.23 7.52 3.94
C ASP A 697 43.64 6.23 4.69
N PRO A 698 42.73 5.21 4.76
CA PRO A 698 43.00 3.93 5.40
C PRO A 698 44.08 3.15 4.63
N GLN A 699 45.06 2.59 5.36
CA GLN A 699 46.22 1.93 4.74
C GLN A 699 46.52 0.60 5.41
N ILE A 700 46.80 -0.42 4.58
CA ILE A 700 47.44 -1.68 4.96
C ILE A 700 48.73 -1.78 4.17
N ILE A 701 49.85 -1.93 4.86
CA ILE A 701 51.18 -1.96 4.23
C ILE A 701 51.84 -3.29 4.56
N ILE A 702 52.24 -3.98 3.51
CA ILE A 702 52.96 -5.25 3.58
C ILE A 702 54.37 -4.98 3.12
N GLU A 703 55.35 -5.15 4.00
CA GLU A 703 56.76 -4.92 3.74
C GLU A 703 57.57 -6.20 3.70
N ASN A 704 58.83 -6.08 3.28
CA ASN A 704 59.79 -7.21 3.26
C ASN A 704 59.33 -8.44 2.44
N ILE A 705 58.78 -8.16 1.22
CA ILE A 705 58.38 -9.21 0.30
C ILE A 705 59.62 -10.06 -0.06
N GLU A 706 59.50 -11.38 0.19
CA GLU A 706 60.59 -12.30 -0.11
C GLU A 706 60.75 -12.54 -1.61
N HIS A 707 61.99 -12.75 -2.02
CA HIS A 707 62.29 -13.04 -3.42
C HIS A 707 61.64 -14.35 -3.87
N GLY A 708 61.00 -14.38 -5.02
CA GLY A 708 60.34 -15.57 -5.55
C GLY A 708 58.83 -15.64 -5.29
N MET A 709 58.23 -14.62 -4.69
CA MET A 709 56.77 -14.47 -4.61
C MET A 709 56.26 -13.87 -5.92
N GLU A 710 55.20 -14.43 -6.53
CA GLU A 710 54.58 -14.00 -7.78
C GLU A 710 53.30 -13.25 -7.59
N THR A 711 52.51 -13.61 -6.58
CA THR A 711 51.18 -13.04 -6.35
C THR A 711 50.95 -12.81 -4.88
N LEU A 712 50.33 -11.69 -4.55
CA LEU A 712 49.75 -11.42 -3.24
C LEU A 712 48.24 -11.55 -3.37
N HIS A 713 47.64 -12.54 -2.70
CA HIS A 713 46.20 -12.67 -2.55
C HIS A 713 45.73 -11.89 -1.33
N VAL A 714 44.62 -11.12 -1.52
CA VAL A 714 43.98 -10.38 -0.42
C VAL A 714 42.49 -10.47 -0.53
N SER A 715 41.83 -10.85 0.57
CA SER A 715 40.38 -10.87 0.71
C SER A 715 39.96 -10.17 1.99
N TYR A 716 39.04 -9.21 1.89
CA TYR A 716 38.51 -8.49 3.06
C TYR A 716 37.07 -8.03 2.83
N ASP A 717 36.37 -7.76 3.92
CA ASP A 717 35.05 -7.11 3.93
C ASP A 717 35.16 -5.67 4.40
N VAL A 718 34.45 -4.73 3.73
CA VAL A 718 34.36 -3.32 4.13
C VAL A 718 32.96 -3.03 4.63
N SER A 719 32.85 -2.36 5.79
CA SER A 719 31.59 -1.94 6.38
C SER A 719 31.62 -0.45 6.75
N MET A 720 30.54 0.27 6.49
CA MET A 720 30.29 1.62 6.99
C MET A 720 29.21 1.60 8.06
N PHE A 721 29.27 2.55 8.96
CA PHE A 721 28.27 2.71 10.02
C PHE A 721 27.79 4.16 10.06
N LEU A 722 26.65 4.41 10.69
CA LEU A 722 26.20 5.77 10.98
C LEU A 722 27.25 6.49 11.86
N PRO A 723 27.47 7.80 11.70
CA PRO A 723 28.56 8.53 12.38
C PRO A 723 28.60 8.32 13.90
N ASN A 724 27.46 8.37 14.57
CA ASN A 724 27.36 8.16 16.01
C ASN A 724 27.74 6.72 16.44
N VAL A 725 27.37 5.71 15.67
CA VAL A 725 27.73 4.31 15.91
C VAL A 725 29.23 4.13 15.64
N PHE A 726 29.73 4.77 14.58
CA PHE A 726 31.14 4.71 14.21
C PHE A 726 32.06 5.35 15.27
N GLU A 727 31.65 6.47 15.87
CA GLU A 727 32.37 7.10 17.00
C GLU A 727 32.50 6.17 18.21
N ASP A 728 31.42 5.46 18.56
CA ASP A 728 31.44 4.48 19.66
C ASP A 728 32.36 3.30 19.33
N ILE A 729 32.30 2.76 18.12
CA ILE A 729 33.17 1.67 17.65
C ILE A 729 34.64 2.13 17.71
N THR A 730 34.94 3.31 17.21
CA THR A 730 36.29 3.90 17.21
C THR A 730 36.81 4.08 18.64
N ARG A 731 36.00 4.59 19.56
CA ARG A 731 36.35 4.75 20.97
C ARG A 731 36.70 3.42 21.63
N ILE A 732 35.88 2.36 21.36
CA ILE A 732 36.12 1.02 21.88
C ILE A 732 37.40 0.43 21.31
N ALA A 733 37.63 0.52 20.01
CA ALA A 733 38.81 0.01 19.34
C ALA A 733 40.09 0.68 19.85
N ARG A 734 40.07 2.02 19.98
CA ARG A 734 41.17 2.81 20.53
C ARG A 734 41.51 2.43 21.97
N SER A 735 40.49 2.36 22.83
CA SER A 735 40.74 2.01 24.25
C SER A 735 41.28 0.58 24.43
N LYS A 736 40.85 -0.35 23.57
CA LYS A 736 41.37 -1.73 23.59
C LYS A 736 42.83 -1.79 23.16
N GLN A 737 43.21 -1.06 22.12
CA GLN A 737 44.58 -1.00 21.64
C GLN A 737 45.51 -0.30 22.64
N GLU A 738 45.09 0.79 23.28
CA GLU A 738 45.84 1.46 24.35
C GLU A 738 46.07 0.52 25.55
N PHE A 739 45.10 -0.36 25.89
CA PHE A 739 45.25 -1.33 26.94
C PHE A 739 46.21 -2.48 26.56
N GLU A 740 46.16 -2.98 25.32
CA GLU A 740 47.04 -4.08 24.86
C GLU A 740 48.50 -3.60 24.64
N TYR A 741 48.75 -2.34 24.32
CA TYR A 741 50.09 -1.76 24.07
C TYR A 741 50.65 -0.96 25.26
N SER A 742 49.92 -0.88 26.39
CA SER A 742 50.42 -0.20 27.56
C SER A 742 51.62 -0.98 28.16
N GLU A 743 52.78 -0.44 27.93
CA GLU A 743 54.14 -0.74 28.46
C GLU A 743 54.67 -2.19 28.33
N PRO A 744 55.87 -2.37 27.80
CA PRO A 744 56.56 -3.65 27.82
C PRO A 744 56.65 -4.17 29.27
N GLY A 745 56.19 -5.42 29.48
CA GLY A 745 56.18 -6.07 30.78
C GLY A 745 57.61 -6.00 31.42
N PHE A 746 57.66 -6.09 32.72
CA PHE A 746 58.94 -6.03 33.47
C PHE A 746 60.04 -6.92 32.85
N LYS A 747 59.64 -8.09 32.31
CA LYS A 747 60.57 -9.03 31.64
C LYS A 747 61.13 -8.45 30.34
N ASP A 748 60.37 -7.77 29.55
CA ASP A 748 60.77 -7.10 28.31
C ASP A 748 61.59 -5.86 28.57
N LYS A 749 61.30 -5.09 29.62
CA LYS A 749 62.13 -3.95 30.09
C LYS A 749 63.51 -4.44 30.55
N VAL A 750 63.61 -5.60 31.22
CA VAL A 750 64.89 -6.20 31.65
C VAL A 750 65.68 -6.70 30.44
N LEU A 751 65.02 -7.38 29.47
CA LEU A 751 65.68 -7.86 28.25
C LEU A 751 66.17 -6.74 27.35
N MET A 752 65.48 -5.64 27.25
CA MET A 752 65.86 -4.43 26.51
C MET A 752 67.05 -3.72 27.21
N LYS A 753 67.04 -3.69 28.54
CA LYS A 753 68.15 -3.11 29.35
C LYS A 753 69.42 -3.93 29.28
N LEU A 754 69.27 -5.25 29.04
CA LEU A 754 70.41 -6.15 28.83
C LEU A 754 70.89 -6.28 27.40
N HIS A 755 70.39 -5.47 26.48
CA HIS A 755 70.62 -5.50 25.01
C HIS A 755 70.35 -6.89 24.37
N LEU A 756 69.53 -7.74 25.00
CA LEU A 756 69.12 -9.03 24.49
C LEU A 756 67.85 -8.97 23.61
N LYS A 757 67.18 -7.81 23.56
CA LYS A 757 66.07 -7.49 22.65
C LYS A 757 66.33 -6.11 22.04
N LYS A 758 66.37 -5.99 20.68
CA LYS A 758 66.46 -4.72 20.02
C LYS A 758 65.22 -3.85 20.33
N ARG A 759 65.43 -2.56 20.59
CA ARG A 759 64.29 -1.63 20.55
C ARG A 759 63.72 -1.65 19.13
N PRO A 760 62.43 -1.82 18.95
CA PRO A 760 61.81 -1.58 17.63
C PRO A 760 62.11 -0.14 17.23
N GLU A 761 62.39 0.09 15.95
CA GLU A 761 62.47 1.44 15.41
C GLU A 761 61.13 2.15 15.62
N PRO A 762 61.12 3.43 15.95
CA PRO A 762 59.88 4.16 16.12
C PRO A 762 59.13 4.16 14.79
N LEU A 763 57.88 3.66 14.81
CA LEU A 763 56.97 3.72 13.69
C LEU A 763 56.60 5.20 13.41
N PRO A 764 56.25 5.56 12.15
CA PRO A 764 55.63 6.83 11.85
C PRO A 764 54.44 7.11 12.76
N GLU A 765 54.18 8.34 13.11
CA GLU A 765 53.07 8.72 13.96
C GLU A 765 51.73 8.25 13.31
N GLY A 766 50.92 7.50 14.07
CA GLY A 766 49.64 6.96 13.60
C GLY A 766 49.68 5.54 13.00
N TYR A 767 50.91 4.93 12.87
CA TYR A 767 51.02 3.57 12.37
C TYR A 767 51.23 2.54 13.50
N HIS A 768 50.65 1.36 13.33
CA HIS A 768 50.71 0.26 14.28
C HIS A 768 50.99 -1.07 13.56
N TYR A 769 51.80 -1.93 14.18
CA TYR A 769 51.99 -3.32 13.73
C TYR A 769 50.82 -4.19 14.21
N ASN A 770 50.22 -4.93 13.29
CA ASN A 770 49.38 -6.07 13.65
C ASN A 770 50.30 -7.33 13.69
N VAL A 771 50.40 -7.95 14.84
CA VAL A 771 51.10 -9.23 15.02
C VAL A 771 50.06 -10.26 15.39
N ILE A 772 49.78 -11.18 14.49
CA ILE A 772 48.88 -12.32 14.76
C ILE A 772 49.65 -13.26 15.70
N LYS A 773 49.43 -13.13 17.00
CA LYS A 773 49.95 -14.12 17.96
C LYS A 773 49.23 -15.44 17.73
N LYS A 774 49.99 -16.45 17.25
CA LYS A 774 49.51 -17.85 17.16
C LYS A 774 49.14 -18.42 18.49
#